data_4c1b429d99e455dfb6654e50b072f3d5
#
_entry.id   4c1b429d99e455dfb6654e50b072f3d5
#
_cell.length_a   1.000
_cell.length_b   1.000
_cell.length_c   1.000
_cell.angle_alpha   90.00
_cell.angle_beta   90.00
_cell.angle_gamma   90.00
#
_symmetry.space_group_name_H-M   'P 1'
#
loop_
_entity.id
_entity.type
_entity.pdbx_description
1 polymer ?
#
loop_
_entity_poly.entity_id
_entity_poly.type
_entity_poly.pdbx_seq_one_letter_code
_entity_poly.pdbx_strand_id
1 'polypeptide(L)'
;MKTVGEPQIRKDESPIRPIRPVHVAAVRASFKHRENGVVDVRSTEPLADYPDRVTDRLKFWAAQAPERIFLAQRAHSGNWETNTYADTWKRVRRLGAGLLQQGLSADRPLIILSGNSIEHGLLALAAMYVGIPYAPIAPSYSLSVREYGALEHVLQDLDPGMVFVQNGSLFAPALRAVLRKNIRVVHHGSAPGGFDSIAFGDLVTAEPSAQFAEAKADEANEQTGPDSICKVLYTSGSTGFPKGVITTNRMLCSNQQMLRQVMPCLAEAPPVMCDWLPWNHTFGGSHNFGIALHNGGTLYIDHGKPAADLFAETVRNLREIAPTAYFNVPKGYEMLVANLRTDAALRNNFFSRLQLLFFAAAGLNRRTWDDLRQIAFETCGEEILVVTGLGATESAPFALSTGVEGSSAGWIGLPVPGVDLKLVPVGERTEALLRGPSITPGYWRRPDLNQAAFDEENYYRMGDALKLVDVAELQKGFLFDGRLNEDFKLSSGTWVRTGMLRMRLLAHFDGLLQDAVVTAPDRDYVAALLFPALDSCRKLCPNLTQSSSASDIISLPEVRSAFQERLQSFASQNTGTSTYVQRALLLHSPPSMEAREITDKGTLNPAAVLKNRPAALERLYQEPSPDDVLCVDKPSKE
;
A
#
# COMPACT_ATOMS: atom_id res chain seq x y z
N MET A 1 -45.11 -2.42 -15.56
CA MET A 1 -43.79 -2.07 -16.07
C MET A 1 -43.64 -0.55 -15.90
N LYS A 2 -43.03 -0.10 -14.82
CA LYS A 2 -42.61 1.29 -14.62
C LYS A 2 -41.08 1.28 -14.64
N THR A 3 -40.55 1.98 -15.61
CA THR A 3 -39.11 2.19 -15.81
C THR A 3 -38.54 2.93 -14.61
N VAL A 4 -37.60 2.27 -13.93
CA VAL A 4 -36.76 2.87 -12.89
C VAL A 4 -35.84 3.87 -13.59
N GLY A 5 -35.91 5.14 -13.15
CA GLY A 5 -35.11 6.24 -13.72
C GLY A 5 -33.62 5.97 -13.58
N GLU A 6 -32.90 6.03 -14.68
CA GLU A 6 -31.46 6.07 -14.73
C GLU A 6 -30.91 7.24 -13.91
N PRO A 7 -29.82 7.07 -13.16
CA PRO A 7 -29.15 8.21 -12.55
C PRO A 7 -28.62 9.11 -13.68
N GLN A 8 -29.18 10.28 -13.80
CA GLN A 8 -28.67 11.33 -14.70
C GLN A 8 -27.23 11.65 -14.32
N ILE A 9 -26.28 11.16 -15.09
CA ILE A 9 -24.92 11.68 -15.13
C ILE A 9 -25.07 13.11 -15.66
N ARG A 10 -25.04 14.10 -14.76
CA ARG A 10 -24.88 15.50 -15.16
C ARG A 10 -23.61 15.56 -16.00
N LYS A 11 -23.73 15.91 -17.26
CA LYS A 11 -22.62 16.39 -18.08
C LYS A 11 -22.14 17.67 -17.39
N ASP A 12 -20.99 17.58 -16.75
CA ASP A 12 -20.32 18.72 -16.16
C ASP A 12 -19.84 19.59 -17.33
N GLU A 13 -20.54 20.68 -17.60
CA GLU A 13 -20.19 21.66 -18.63
C GLU A 13 -19.06 22.60 -18.16
N SER A 14 -18.25 22.18 -17.22
CA SER A 14 -17.04 22.90 -16.84
C SER A 14 -16.10 22.98 -18.04
N PRO A 15 -15.48 24.14 -18.31
CA PRO A 15 -14.55 24.26 -19.43
C PRO A 15 -13.46 23.19 -19.32
N ILE A 16 -13.17 22.52 -20.45
CA ILE A 16 -12.13 21.47 -20.53
C ILE A 16 -10.82 22.11 -20.11
N ARG A 17 -10.30 21.72 -18.95
CA ARG A 17 -9.01 22.16 -18.44
C ARG A 17 -7.89 21.39 -19.12
N PRO A 18 -6.80 22.05 -19.57
CA PRO A 18 -5.68 21.35 -20.17
C PRO A 18 -5.01 20.44 -19.14
N ILE A 19 -4.71 19.22 -19.55
CA ILE A 19 -3.88 18.28 -18.76
C ILE A 19 -2.44 18.51 -19.20
N ARG A 20 -1.51 18.58 -18.25
CA ARG A 20 -0.07 18.67 -18.54
C ARG A 20 0.35 17.50 -19.42
N PRO A 21 1.02 17.74 -20.56
CA PRO A 21 1.45 16.65 -21.43
C PRO A 21 2.34 15.64 -20.69
N VAL A 22 1.93 14.39 -20.73
CA VAL A 22 2.65 13.26 -20.16
C VAL A 22 2.39 12.02 -20.99
N HIS A 23 3.45 11.24 -21.24
CA HIS A 23 3.31 10.01 -22.00
C HIS A 23 2.91 8.86 -21.05
N VAL A 24 1.63 8.55 -21.06
CA VAL A 24 1.01 7.37 -20.42
C VAL A 24 0.24 6.61 -21.51
N ALA A 25 0.47 5.31 -21.61
CA ALA A 25 -0.17 4.49 -22.64
C ALA A 25 -1.64 4.22 -22.31
N ALA A 26 -2.45 4.05 -23.33
CA ALA A 26 -3.78 3.49 -23.20
C ALA A 26 -3.68 1.99 -22.91
N VAL A 27 -4.30 1.52 -21.83
CA VAL A 27 -4.37 0.09 -21.52
C VAL A 27 -5.58 -0.51 -22.25
N ARG A 28 -5.34 -1.51 -23.11
CA ARG A 28 -6.37 -2.18 -23.90
C ARG A 28 -6.37 -3.67 -23.61
N ALA A 29 -7.55 -4.30 -23.61
CA ALA A 29 -7.68 -5.73 -23.36
C ALA A 29 -8.63 -6.43 -24.31
N SER A 30 -8.37 -7.69 -24.57
CA SER A 30 -9.28 -8.64 -25.23
C SER A 30 -10.07 -9.40 -24.17
N PHE A 31 -11.33 -9.70 -24.47
CA PHE A 31 -12.27 -10.44 -23.62
C PHE A 31 -12.71 -11.70 -24.33
N LYS A 32 -12.53 -12.85 -23.68
CA LYS A 32 -12.96 -14.15 -24.19
C LYS A 32 -13.89 -14.81 -23.18
N HIS A 33 -15.16 -14.94 -23.55
CA HIS A 33 -16.16 -15.62 -22.75
C HIS A 33 -16.03 -17.14 -22.91
N ARG A 34 -16.12 -17.86 -21.78
CA ARG A 34 -16.21 -19.33 -21.73
C ARG A 34 -17.67 -19.76 -21.49
N GLU A 35 -18.02 -21.02 -21.81
CA GLU A 35 -19.38 -21.55 -21.65
C GLU A 35 -19.93 -21.53 -20.23
N ASN A 36 -19.04 -21.62 -19.22
CA ASN A 36 -19.40 -21.61 -17.80
C ASN A 36 -19.52 -20.19 -17.17
N GLY A 37 -19.59 -19.14 -18.00
CA GLY A 37 -19.67 -17.75 -17.56
C GLY A 37 -18.35 -17.14 -17.11
N VAL A 38 -17.26 -17.88 -17.12
CA VAL A 38 -15.90 -17.36 -16.89
C VAL A 38 -15.49 -16.46 -18.06
N VAL A 39 -14.78 -15.37 -17.77
CA VAL A 39 -14.24 -14.47 -18.81
C VAL A 39 -12.73 -14.35 -18.63
N ASP A 40 -11.99 -14.70 -19.68
CA ASP A 40 -10.56 -14.41 -19.77
C ASP A 40 -10.36 -13.02 -20.32
N VAL A 41 -9.54 -12.21 -19.63
CA VAL A 41 -9.22 -10.84 -20.04
C VAL A 41 -7.70 -10.70 -20.10
N ARG A 42 -7.18 -10.22 -21.24
CA ARG A 42 -5.74 -10.11 -21.47
C ARG A 42 -5.41 -8.78 -22.12
N SER A 43 -4.29 -8.19 -21.74
CA SER A 43 -3.75 -7.06 -22.49
C SER A 43 -3.60 -7.41 -23.96
N THR A 44 -3.94 -6.46 -24.84
CA THR A 44 -3.68 -6.60 -26.29
C THR A 44 -2.21 -6.39 -26.65
N GLU A 45 -1.45 -5.73 -25.76
CA GLU A 45 -0.02 -5.55 -25.93
C GLU A 45 0.75 -6.66 -25.19
N PRO A 46 1.74 -7.30 -25.85
CA PRO A 46 2.61 -8.25 -25.18
C PRO A 46 3.54 -7.53 -24.21
N LEU A 47 3.96 -8.24 -23.17
CA LEU A 47 5.04 -7.77 -22.30
C LEU A 47 6.36 -7.83 -23.07
N ALA A 48 7.07 -6.71 -23.14
CA ALA A 48 8.39 -6.62 -23.74
C ALA A 48 9.47 -7.26 -22.84
N ASP A 49 10.65 -7.49 -23.41
CA ASP A 49 11.79 -8.06 -22.70
C ASP A 49 12.19 -7.23 -21.47
N TYR A 50 12.60 -7.93 -20.43
CA TYR A 50 13.05 -7.36 -19.16
C TYR A 50 14.29 -8.09 -18.65
N PRO A 51 15.12 -7.45 -17.78
CA PRO A 51 16.33 -8.06 -17.23
C PRO A 51 16.01 -9.31 -16.39
N ASP A 52 16.94 -10.27 -16.36
CA ASP A 52 16.82 -11.46 -15.53
C ASP A 52 16.93 -11.15 -14.03
N ARG A 53 17.64 -10.07 -13.66
CA ARG A 53 17.93 -9.68 -12.28
C ARG A 53 17.65 -8.20 -12.05
N VAL A 54 17.12 -7.88 -10.89
CA VAL A 54 16.88 -6.48 -10.48
C VAL A 54 18.17 -5.67 -10.47
N THR A 55 19.26 -6.29 -10.02
CA THR A 55 20.58 -5.67 -9.88
C THR A 55 21.30 -5.40 -11.19
N ASP A 56 20.85 -6.00 -12.30
CA ASP A 56 21.36 -5.66 -13.65
C ASP A 56 21.06 -4.19 -14.01
N ARG A 57 19.97 -3.62 -13.48
CA ARG A 57 19.65 -2.19 -13.66
C ARG A 57 20.58 -1.30 -12.86
N LEU A 58 20.99 -1.74 -11.65
CA LEU A 58 22.00 -1.01 -10.87
C LEU A 58 23.34 -0.97 -11.61
N LYS A 59 23.80 -2.14 -12.11
CA LYS A 59 25.04 -2.26 -12.90
C LYS A 59 24.99 -1.35 -14.14
N PHE A 60 23.87 -1.39 -14.86
CA PHE A 60 23.66 -0.55 -16.05
C PHE A 60 23.78 0.95 -15.73
N TRP A 61 23.07 1.44 -14.71
CA TRP A 61 23.09 2.86 -14.38
C TRP A 61 24.41 3.30 -13.74
N ALA A 62 25.08 2.44 -13.00
CA ALA A 62 26.43 2.72 -12.50
C ALA A 62 27.44 2.94 -13.63
N ALA A 63 27.23 2.31 -14.79
CA ALA A 63 28.04 2.54 -15.98
C ALA A 63 27.58 3.76 -16.80
N GLN A 64 26.27 3.97 -16.99
CA GLN A 64 25.72 5.01 -17.86
C GLN A 64 25.62 6.38 -17.20
N ALA A 65 25.40 6.44 -15.90
CA ALA A 65 25.23 7.68 -15.15
C ALA A 65 25.81 7.54 -13.73
N PRO A 66 27.15 7.32 -13.62
CA PRO A 66 27.82 6.97 -12.35
C PRO A 66 27.57 8.00 -11.25
N GLU A 67 27.60 9.30 -11.57
CA GLU A 67 27.47 10.41 -10.62
C GLU A 67 26.01 10.77 -10.30
N ARG A 68 25.04 10.13 -10.96
CA ARG A 68 23.64 10.39 -10.66
C ARG A 68 23.29 9.85 -9.29
N ILE A 69 22.60 10.65 -8.49
CA ILE A 69 22.10 10.24 -7.18
C ILE A 69 21.01 9.18 -7.40
N PHE A 70 21.18 8.02 -6.74
CA PHE A 70 20.15 6.99 -6.66
C PHE A 70 19.31 7.16 -5.41
N LEU A 71 19.94 7.19 -4.23
CA LEU A 71 19.27 7.35 -2.94
C LEU A 71 19.75 8.61 -2.24
N ALA A 72 18.82 9.30 -1.62
CA ALA A 72 19.10 10.43 -0.75
C ALA A 72 18.25 10.34 0.52
N GLN A 73 18.82 10.60 1.70
CA GLN A 73 18.09 10.70 2.97
C GLN A 73 18.57 11.91 3.77
N ARG A 74 17.74 12.41 4.70
CA ARG A 74 18.17 13.47 5.59
C ARG A 74 19.06 12.95 6.71
N ALA A 75 20.23 13.58 6.87
CA ALA A 75 21.05 13.43 8.05
C ALA A 75 20.41 14.12 9.27
N HIS A 76 20.91 13.82 10.46
CA HIS A 76 20.51 14.55 11.69
C HIS A 76 20.79 16.06 11.60
N SER A 77 21.77 16.49 10.83
CA SER A 77 22.05 17.92 10.53
C SER A 77 20.95 18.61 9.72
N GLY A 78 20.04 17.84 9.11
CA GLY A 78 19.04 18.34 8.19
C GLY A 78 19.48 18.41 6.73
N ASN A 79 20.76 18.17 6.43
CA ASN A 79 21.27 18.10 5.06
C ASN A 79 20.93 16.74 4.41
N TRP A 80 20.94 16.70 3.07
CA TRP A 80 20.78 15.47 2.33
C TRP A 80 22.10 14.70 2.25
N GLU A 81 22.11 13.46 2.75
CA GLU A 81 23.11 12.45 2.47
C GLU A 81 22.73 11.71 1.21
N THR A 82 23.65 11.53 0.28
CA THR A 82 23.37 10.98 -1.04
C THR A 82 24.29 9.81 -1.35
N ASN A 83 23.75 8.82 -2.10
CA ASN A 83 24.51 7.75 -2.72
C ASN A 83 24.27 7.79 -4.22
N THR A 84 25.36 7.89 -5.00
CA THR A 84 25.30 7.81 -6.45
C THR A 84 25.09 6.35 -6.90
N TYR A 85 24.80 6.15 -8.19
CA TYR A 85 24.73 4.80 -8.76
C TYR A 85 26.07 4.08 -8.69
N ALA A 86 27.19 4.79 -8.92
CA ALA A 86 28.53 4.21 -8.81
C ALA A 86 28.87 3.80 -7.38
N ASP A 87 28.61 4.69 -6.40
CA ASP A 87 28.82 4.37 -4.97
C ASP A 87 27.97 3.20 -4.53
N THR A 88 26.69 3.18 -4.92
CA THR A 88 25.76 2.11 -4.60
C THR A 88 26.25 0.79 -5.17
N TRP A 89 26.67 0.75 -6.44
CA TRP A 89 27.19 -0.45 -7.10
C TRP A 89 28.40 -1.03 -6.36
N LYS A 90 29.37 -0.18 -6.04
CA LYS A 90 30.57 -0.58 -5.29
C LYS A 90 30.23 -1.13 -3.91
N ARG A 91 29.38 -0.42 -3.16
CA ARG A 91 28.97 -0.81 -1.81
C ARG A 91 28.17 -2.12 -1.82
N VAL A 92 27.25 -2.31 -2.77
CA VAL A 92 26.44 -3.52 -2.93
C VAL A 92 27.29 -4.76 -3.11
N ARG A 93 28.31 -4.73 -3.96
CA ARG A 93 29.23 -5.85 -4.20
C ARG A 93 30.02 -6.21 -2.94
N ARG A 94 30.54 -5.23 -2.23
CA ARG A 94 31.29 -5.42 -0.98
C ARG A 94 30.40 -5.95 0.15
N LEU A 95 29.23 -5.38 0.33
CA LEU A 95 28.24 -5.86 1.30
C LEU A 95 27.81 -7.30 0.97
N GLY A 96 27.59 -7.62 -0.31
CA GLY A 96 27.26 -8.98 -0.76
C GLY A 96 28.32 -9.99 -0.33
N ALA A 97 29.60 -9.69 -0.54
CA ALA A 97 30.70 -10.52 -0.06
C ALA A 97 30.70 -10.66 1.46
N GLY A 98 30.46 -9.56 2.19
CA GLY A 98 30.33 -9.58 3.64
C GLY A 98 29.19 -10.47 4.14
N LEU A 99 28.03 -10.46 3.48
CA LEU A 99 26.90 -11.32 3.80
C LEU A 99 27.25 -12.81 3.58
N LEU A 100 27.92 -13.15 2.47
CA LEU A 100 28.39 -14.51 2.19
C LEU A 100 29.38 -15.01 3.25
N GLN A 101 30.32 -14.17 3.71
CA GLN A 101 31.27 -14.51 4.77
C GLN A 101 30.58 -14.79 6.12
N GLN A 102 29.44 -14.16 6.37
CA GLN A 102 28.64 -14.46 7.57
C GLN A 102 27.84 -15.77 7.43
N GLY A 103 28.00 -16.50 6.33
CA GLY A 103 27.34 -17.77 6.08
C GLY A 103 25.86 -17.65 5.74
N LEU A 104 25.43 -16.53 5.19
CA LEU A 104 24.09 -16.39 4.62
C LEU A 104 24.03 -17.09 3.26
N SER A 105 22.84 -17.56 2.91
CA SER A 105 22.57 -18.27 1.66
C SER A 105 21.08 -18.17 1.30
N ALA A 106 20.68 -18.83 0.22
CA ALA A 106 19.27 -18.94 -0.16
C ALA A 106 18.40 -19.56 0.96
N ASP A 107 18.96 -20.48 1.75
CA ASP A 107 18.27 -21.15 2.86
C ASP A 107 18.44 -20.44 4.22
N ARG A 108 19.34 -19.47 4.29
CA ARG A 108 19.65 -18.68 5.49
C ARG A 108 19.50 -17.19 5.20
N PRO A 109 18.25 -16.70 5.13
CA PRO A 109 17.91 -15.34 4.71
C PRO A 109 18.38 -14.26 5.69
N LEU A 110 18.31 -13.01 5.24
CA LEU A 110 18.53 -11.81 6.03
C LEU A 110 17.19 -11.22 6.50
N ILE A 111 17.05 -10.88 7.78
CA ILE A 111 15.97 -10.01 8.26
C ILE A 111 16.47 -8.57 8.36
N ILE A 112 15.62 -7.62 7.94
CA ILE A 112 15.87 -6.18 8.06
C ILE A 112 14.79 -5.57 8.97
N LEU A 113 15.17 -5.20 10.20
CA LEU A 113 14.35 -4.45 11.17
C LEU A 113 14.70 -2.97 11.09
N SER A 114 14.14 -2.29 10.11
CA SER A 114 14.45 -0.90 9.78
C SER A 114 13.26 -0.21 9.12
N GLY A 115 13.17 1.11 9.32
CA GLY A 115 12.46 1.97 8.39
C GLY A 115 13.18 2.04 7.04
N ASN A 116 12.71 2.92 6.16
CA ASN A 116 13.42 3.22 4.91
C ASN A 116 14.72 3.94 5.27
N SER A 117 15.83 3.49 4.70
CA SER A 117 17.14 4.14 4.86
C SER A 117 18.11 3.72 3.74
N ILE A 118 19.20 4.44 3.58
CA ILE A 118 20.27 4.08 2.65
C ILE A 118 20.83 2.70 2.99
N GLU A 119 21.04 2.38 4.28
CA GLU A 119 21.57 1.10 4.72
C GLU A 119 20.60 -0.05 4.38
N HIS A 120 19.29 0.15 4.59
CA HIS A 120 18.26 -0.80 4.19
C HIS A 120 18.32 -1.08 2.69
N GLY A 121 18.35 -0.02 1.86
CA GLY A 121 18.43 -0.16 0.41
C GLY A 121 19.68 -0.88 -0.06
N LEU A 122 20.84 -0.56 0.53
CA LEU A 122 22.12 -1.19 0.23
C LEU A 122 22.14 -2.68 0.61
N LEU A 123 21.64 -3.03 1.80
CA LEU A 123 21.54 -4.43 2.23
C LEU A 123 20.57 -5.24 1.37
N ALA A 124 19.43 -4.66 1.03
CA ALA A 124 18.45 -5.29 0.15
C ALA A 124 19.06 -5.60 -1.23
N LEU A 125 19.74 -4.63 -1.84
CA LEU A 125 20.42 -4.80 -3.13
C LEU A 125 21.59 -5.79 -3.04
N ALA A 126 22.37 -5.73 -1.95
CA ALA A 126 23.50 -6.63 -1.73
C ALA A 126 23.04 -8.09 -1.57
N ALA A 127 21.99 -8.32 -0.79
CA ALA A 127 21.39 -9.64 -0.62
C ALA A 127 20.86 -10.19 -1.96
N MET A 128 20.08 -9.38 -2.71
CA MET A 128 19.60 -9.76 -4.04
C MET A 128 20.76 -10.06 -5.00
N TYR A 129 21.85 -9.30 -4.93
CA TYR A 129 23.00 -9.44 -5.82
C TYR A 129 23.67 -10.79 -5.68
N VAL A 130 23.80 -11.30 -4.46
CA VAL A 130 24.46 -12.57 -4.17
C VAL A 130 23.49 -13.74 -3.93
N GLY A 131 22.21 -13.58 -4.27
CA GLY A 131 21.21 -14.65 -4.18
C GLY A 131 20.75 -15.00 -2.77
N ILE A 132 20.86 -14.08 -1.83
CA ILE A 132 20.36 -14.23 -0.45
C ILE A 132 18.98 -13.58 -0.36
N PRO A 133 17.90 -14.31 -0.03
CA PRO A 133 16.61 -13.71 0.22
C PRO A 133 16.66 -12.78 1.44
N TYR A 134 16.00 -11.64 1.38
CA TYR A 134 15.83 -10.81 2.57
C TYR A 134 14.36 -10.61 2.90
N ALA A 135 14.06 -10.35 4.17
CA ALA A 135 12.73 -10.03 4.66
C ALA A 135 12.75 -8.68 5.40
N PRO A 136 12.21 -7.61 4.80
CA PRO A 136 12.02 -6.35 5.51
C PRO A 136 10.77 -6.45 6.38
N ILE A 137 10.94 -6.25 7.69
CA ILE A 137 9.88 -6.40 8.68
C ILE A 137 9.44 -5.02 9.17
N ALA A 138 8.13 -4.85 9.29
CA ALA A 138 7.54 -3.61 9.79
C ALA A 138 8.14 -3.24 11.17
N PRO A 139 8.66 -2.01 11.34
CA PRO A 139 9.16 -1.55 12.63
C PRO A 139 8.14 -1.67 13.76
N SER A 140 6.84 -1.59 13.44
CA SER A 140 5.74 -1.76 14.38
C SER A 140 5.74 -3.12 15.08
N TYR A 141 6.29 -4.18 14.47
CA TYR A 141 6.40 -5.50 15.09
C TYR A 141 7.43 -5.54 16.25
N SER A 142 8.32 -4.55 16.31
CA SER A 142 9.39 -4.44 17.30
C SER A 142 9.24 -3.25 18.24
N LEU A 143 8.69 -2.13 17.75
CA LEU A 143 8.75 -0.83 18.43
C LEU A 143 7.41 -0.38 19.04
N SER A 144 6.29 -0.85 18.48
CA SER A 144 4.96 -0.36 18.84
C SER A 144 4.10 -1.38 19.58
N VAL A 145 4.67 -2.45 20.09
CA VAL A 145 3.94 -3.56 20.71
C VAL A 145 4.50 -3.92 22.09
N ARG A 146 3.63 -4.43 22.97
CA ARG A 146 4.03 -5.00 24.27
C ARG A 146 4.38 -6.47 24.15
N GLU A 147 3.82 -7.17 23.16
CA GLU A 147 4.04 -8.58 22.89
C GLU A 147 4.59 -8.77 21.49
N TYR A 148 5.72 -9.44 21.36
CA TYR A 148 6.46 -9.61 20.10
C TYR A 148 6.05 -10.85 19.29
N GLY A 149 4.87 -11.43 19.53
CA GLY A 149 4.43 -12.69 18.91
C GLY A 149 4.44 -12.71 17.39
N ALA A 150 4.19 -11.58 16.71
CA ALA A 150 4.32 -11.54 15.26
C ALA A 150 5.77 -11.55 14.78
N LEU A 151 6.68 -10.86 15.49
CA LEU A 151 8.10 -10.90 15.18
C LEU A 151 8.67 -12.30 15.46
N GLU A 152 8.28 -12.92 16.56
CA GLU A 152 8.66 -14.28 16.90
C GLU A 152 8.21 -15.28 15.82
N HIS A 153 6.94 -15.18 15.40
CA HIS A 153 6.42 -16.01 14.30
C HIS A 153 7.25 -15.85 13.01
N VAL A 154 7.55 -14.61 12.61
CA VAL A 154 8.38 -14.35 11.42
C VAL A 154 9.78 -14.93 11.55
N LEU A 155 10.42 -14.81 12.72
CA LEU A 155 11.73 -15.39 12.99
C LEU A 155 11.72 -16.91 12.93
N GLN A 156 10.65 -17.55 13.40
CA GLN A 156 10.48 -19.00 13.35
C GLN A 156 10.20 -19.49 11.92
N ASP A 157 9.34 -18.80 11.18
CA ASP A 157 8.96 -19.15 9.80
C ASP A 157 10.12 -18.96 8.82
N LEU A 158 10.85 -17.84 8.92
CA LEU A 158 11.94 -17.52 8.02
C LEU A 158 13.23 -18.26 8.35
N ASP A 159 13.53 -18.50 9.64
CA ASP A 159 14.77 -19.06 10.17
C ASP A 159 16.04 -18.33 9.64
N PRO A 160 16.21 -17.05 9.98
CA PRO A 160 17.22 -16.19 9.35
C PRO A 160 18.63 -16.54 9.82
N GLY A 161 19.61 -16.31 8.94
CA GLY A 161 21.03 -16.38 9.30
C GLY A 161 21.54 -15.13 10.03
N MET A 162 20.86 -13.99 9.83
CA MET A 162 21.27 -12.68 10.35
C MET A 162 20.08 -11.74 10.47
N VAL A 163 20.17 -10.82 11.42
CA VAL A 163 19.20 -9.72 11.61
C VAL A 163 19.93 -8.39 11.55
N PHE A 164 19.52 -7.49 10.67
CA PHE A 164 19.95 -6.09 10.66
C PHE A 164 18.97 -5.23 11.45
N VAL A 165 19.49 -4.32 12.27
CA VAL A 165 18.71 -3.29 13.01
C VAL A 165 19.25 -1.89 12.73
N GLN A 166 18.38 -0.96 12.38
CA GLN A 166 18.75 0.43 12.11
C GLN A 166 19.31 1.15 13.35
N ASN A 167 18.85 0.78 14.54
CA ASN A 167 19.36 1.30 15.83
C ASN A 167 19.31 0.19 16.87
N GLY A 168 20.46 -0.31 17.28
CA GLY A 168 20.53 -1.46 18.19
C GLY A 168 19.86 -1.21 19.53
N SER A 169 20.05 -0.05 20.15
CA SER A 169 19.44 0.26 21.46
C SER A 169 17.92 0.26 21.38
N LEU A 170 17.36 0.80 20.29
CA LEU A 170 15.92 0.91 20.09
C LEU A 170 15.25 -0.47 19.89
N PHE A 171 15.90 -1.36 19.16
CA PHE A 171 15.38 -2.71 18.88
C PHE A 171 15.78 -3.76 19.94
N ALA A 172 16.72 -3.46 20.84
CA ALA A 172 17.22 -4.40 21.84
C ALA A 172 16.13 -5.08 22.71
N PRO A 173 15.05 -4.41 23.14
CA PRO A 173 13.99 -5.08 23.90
C PRO A 173 13.31 -6.21 23.11
N ALA A 174 12.98 -5.97 21.85
CA ALA A 174 12.38 -6.96 20.98
C ALA A 174 13.35 -8.13 20.69
N LEU A 175 14.61 -7.82 20.36
CA LEU A 175 15.64 -8.83 20.13
C LEU A 175 15.84 -9.74 21.34
N ARG A 176 15.91 -9.18 22.56
CA ARG A 176 16.06 -9.95 23.80
C ARG A 176 14.88 -10.90 24.06
N ALA A 177 13.68 -10.50 23.65
CA ALA A 177 12.49 -11.30 23.85
C ALA A 177 12.41 -12.52 22.90
N VAL A 178 12.83 -12.35 21.63
CA VAL A 178 12.51 -13.35 20.59
C VAL A 178 13.71 -13.88 19.80
N LEU A 179 14.90 -13.23 19.85
CA LEU A 179 16.02 -13.65 19.03
C LEU A 179 16.77 -14.82 19.65
N ARG A 180 17.03 -15.88 18.88
CA ARG A 180 17.87 -17.00 19.30
C ARG A 180 19.33 -16.56 19.37
N LYS A 181 20.10 -17.09 20.35
CA LYS A 181 21.50 -16.69 20.63
C LYS A 181 22.48 -16.96 19.48
N ASN A 182 22.15 -17.86 18.57
CA ASN A 182 23.00 -18.21 17.44
C ASN A 182 22.81 -17.34 16.20
N ILE A 183 21.88 -16.39 16.23
CA ILE A 183 21.62 -15.47 15.12
C ILE A 183 22.44 -14.20 15.34
N ARG A 184 23.29 -13.86 14.36
CA ARG A 184 24.13 -12.67 14.40
C ARG A 184 23.32 -11.41 14.14
N VAL A 185 23.68 -10.33 14.85
CA VAL A 185 23.05 -9.02 14.67
C VAL A 185 24.02 -8.08 13.97
N VAL A 186 23.54 -7.39 12.93
CA VAL A 186 24.22 -6.23 12.34
C VAL A 186 23.46 -4.98 12.74
N HIS A 187 24.15 -3.93 13.15
CA HIS A 187 23.51 -2.68 13.59
C HIS A 187 24.09 -1.47 12.85
N HIS A 188 23.22 -0.51 12.58
CA HIS A 188 23.59 0.89 12.32
C HIS A 188 23.36 1.70 13.60
N GLY A 189 24.11 2.79 13.78
CA GLY A 189 24.02 3.57 15.02
C GLY A 189 24.51 2.78 16.23
N SER A 190 23.75 2.81 17.35
CA SER A 190 24.14 2.17 18.60
C SER A 190 24.07 0.65 18.55
N ALA A 191 25.02 -0.04 19.21
CA ALA A 191 25.00 -1.49 19.33
C ALA A 191 23.86 -1.98 20.26
N PRO A 192 23.21 -3.12 19.98
CA PRO A 192 22.23 -3.72 20.87
C PRO A 192 22.97 -4.42 22.05
N GLY A 193 22.90 -3.85 23.25
CA GLY A 193 23.56 -4.44 24.41
C GLY A 193 23.12 -5.87 24.70
N GLY A 194 24.11 -6.79 24.90
CA GLY A 194 23.88 -8.20 25.22
C GLY A 194 23.86 -9.13 24.02
N PHE A 195 24.22 -8.66 22.84
CA PHE A 195 24.35 -9.46 21.61
C PHE A 195 25.76 -9.38 21.04
N ASP A 196 26.22 -10.48 20.43
CA ASP A 196 27.35 -10.46 19.51
C ASP A 196 26.90 -9.76 18.23
N SER A 197 27.38 -8.54 18.00
CA SER A 197 26.90 -7.69 16.91
C SER A 197 28.05 -7.07 16.13
N ILE A 198 27.84 -6.88 14.84
CA ILE A 198 28.76 -6.23 13.90
C ILE A 198 28.18 -4.87 13.52
N ALA A 199 29.00 -3.82 13.54
CA ALA A 199 28.57 -2.55 12.97
C ALA A 199 28.41 -2.67 11.44
N PHE A 200 27.42 -2.01 10.88
CA PHE A 200 27.13 -2.04 9.43
C PHE A 200 28.37 -1.68 8.60
N GLY A 201 29.16 -0.69 9.05
CA GLY A 201 30.43 -0.33 8.38
C GLY A 201 31.45 -1.45 8.35
N ASP A 202 31.53 -2.25 9.40
CA ASP A 202 32.50 -3.34 9.53
C ASP A 202 32.14 -4.57 8.68
N LEU A 203 30.85 -4.72 8.31
CA LEU A 203 30.41 -5.78 7.39
C LEU A 203 31.10 -5.65 6.02
N VAL A 204 31.49 -4.44 5.63
CA VAL A 204 32.18 -4.16 4.35
C VAL A 204 33.69 -4.38 4.44
N THR A 205 34.27 -4.27 5.64
CA THR A 205 35.73 -4.25 5.84
C THR A 205 36.37 -5.60 6.16
N ALA A 206 35.60 -6.65 6.28
CA ALA A 206 36.04 -7.97 6.76
C ALA A 206 36.95 -8.77 5.78
N GLU A 207 37.25 -8.25 4.57
CA GLU A 207 38.08 -8.93 3.58
C GLU A 207 39.47 -8.31 3.44
N PRO A 208 40.50 -9.13 3.13
CA PRO A 208 41.89 -8.65 3.01
C PRO A 208 42.14 -7.73 1.82
N SER A 209 41.30 -7.78 0.78
CA SER A 209 41.26 -6.77 -0.28
C SER A 209 39.85 -6.56 -0.81
N ALA A 210 39.51 -5.29 -1.07
CA ALA A 210 38.21 -4.91 -1.63
C ALA A 210 37.93 -5.56 -3.00
N GLN A 211 38.96 -5.72 -3.82
CA GLN A 211 38.86 -6.33 -5.14
C GLN A 211 38.53 -7.82 -5.06
N PHE A 212 39.09 -8.55 -4.09
CA PHE A 212 38.79 -9.96 -3.88
C PHE A 212 37.34 -10.17 -3.37
N ALA A 213 36.89 -9.28 -2.48
CA ALA A 213 35.51 -9.31 -2.00
C ALA A 213 34.51 -9.09 -3.15
N GLU A 214 34.79 -8.11 -4.00
CA GLU A 214 33.95 -7.79 -5.16
C GLU A 214 33.89 -8.97 -6.15
N ALA A 215 35.01 -9.67 -6.41
CA ALA A 215 35.06 -10.83 -7.29
C ALA A 215 34.21 -12.02 -6.76
N LYS A 216 34.23 -12.27 -5.45
CA LYS A 216 33.38 -13.31 -4.83
C LYS A 216 31.88 -12.99 -4.95
N ALA A 217 31.51 -11.74 -4.78
CA ALA A 217 30.12 -11.32 -4.95
C ALA A 217 29.68 -11.46 -6.41
N ASP A 218 30.56 -11.15 -7.37
CA ASP A 218 30.30 -11.32 -8.80
C ASP A 218 30.10 -12.80 -9.17
N GLU A 219 30.93 -13.70 -8.65
CA GLU A 219 30.79 -15.15 -8.82
C GLU A 219 29.46 -15.66 -8.27
N ALA A 220 29.05 -15.20 -7.08
CA ALA A 220 27.74 -15.54 -6.52
C ALA A 220 26.58 -14.99 -7.37
N ASN A 221 26.73 -13.78 -7.91
CA ASN A 221 25.74 -13.19 -8.81
C ASN A 221 25.51 -14.01 -10.08
N GLU A 222 26.55 -14.63 -10.65
CA GLU A 222 26.45 -15.48 -11.83
C GLU A 222 25.55 -16.71 -11.60
N GLN A 223 25.40 -17.14 -10.34
CA GLN A 223 24.53 -18.25 -9.96
C GLN A 223 23.07 -17.81 -9.74
N THR A 224 22.77 -16.50 -9.77
CA THR A 224 21.41 -16.01 -9.64
C THR A 224 20.73 -15.92 -11.02
N GLY A 225 19.39 -16.02 -11.03
CA GLY A 225 18.61 -15.94 -12.25
C GLY A 225 17.19 -15.39 -12.00
N PRO A 226 16.33 -15.46 -13.02
CA PRO A 226 14.96 -14.92 -12.92
C PRO A 226 14.15 -15.48 -11.75
N ASP A 227 14.32 -16.77 -11.45
CA ASP A 227 13.54 -17.46 -10.42
C ASP A 227 14.21 -17.47 -9.04
N SER A 228 15.40 -16.86 -8.92
CA SER A 228 16.04 -16.65 -7.62
C SER A 228 15.16 -15.76 -6.74
N ILE A 229 14.96 -16.20 -5.49
CA ILE A 229 14.15 -15.47 -4.51
C ILE A 229 14.92 -14.22 -4.06
N CYS A 230 14.36 -13.07 -4.28
CA CYS A 230 14.88 -11.78 -3.87
C CYS A 230 14.50 -11.46 -2.43
N LYS A 231 13.22 -11.57 -2.13
CA LYS A 231 12.68 -11.18 -0.83
C LYS A 231 11.45 -11.98 -0.44
N VAL A 232 11.17 -11.99 0.86
CA VAL A 232 9.95 -12.54 1.45
C VAL A 232 9.22 -11.39 2.15
N LEU A 233 8.05 -11.01 1.63
CA LEU A 233 7.23 -9.94 2.18
C LEU A 233 6.14 -10.53 3.07
N TYR A 234 6.16 -10.18 4.36
CA TYR A 234 5.16 -10.66 5.31
C TYR A 234 3.90 -9.81 5.27
N THR A 235 2.77 -10.44 4.96
CA THR A 235 1.45 -9.79 4.89
C THR A 235 0.55 -10.31 6.02
N SER A 236 -0.33 -9.43 6.53
CA SER A 236 -1.33 -9.83 7.52
C SER A 236 -2.31 -10.83 6.89
N GLY A 237 -2.21 -12.10 7.29
CA GLY A 237 -3.14 -13.14 6.85
C GLY A 237 -4.52 -13.00 7.51
N SER A 238 -5.55 -13.54 6.86
CA SER A 238 -6.90 -13.67 7.44
C SER A 238 -6.94 -14.58 8.69
N THR A 239 -5.90 -15.38 8.89
CA THR A 239 -5.76 -16.34 10.01
C THR A 239 -5.06 -15.76 11.26
N GLY A 240 -4.68 -14.48 11.26
CA GLY A 240 -4.11 -13.79 12.43
C GLY A 240 -2.58 -13.70 12.46
N PHE A 241 -1.82 -14.66 11.91
CA PHE A 241 -0.37 -14.58 11.79
C PHE A 241 0.07 -14.16 10.37
N PRO A 242 1.17 -13.40 10.25
CA PRO A 242 1.70 -13.00 8.95
C PRO A 242 2.14 -14.21 8.11
N LYS A 243 1.90 -14.17 6.81
CA LYS A 243 2.39 -15.14 5.83
C LYS A 243 3.44 -14.50 4.93
N GLY A 244 4.54 -15.20 4.66
CA GLY A 244 5.65 -14.72 3.84
C GLY A 244 5.38 -14.94 2.35
N VAL A 245 5.17 -13.87 1.58
CA VAL A 245 5.01 -13.93 0.12
C VAL A 245 6.37 -13.98 -0.54
N ILE A 246 6.64 -15.03 -1.30
CA ILE A 246 7.88 -15.17 -2.08
C ILE A 246 7.87 -14.16 -3.23
N THR A 247 8.96 -13.41 -3.38
CA THR A 247 9.14 -12.47 -4.48
C THR A 247 10.47 -12.76 -5.18
N THR A 248 10.41 -13.08 -6.48
CA THR A 248 11.57 -13.45 -7.31
C THR A 248 12.06 -12.27 -8.16
N ASN A 249 13.25 -12.41 -8.78
CA ASN A 249 13.75 -11.47 -9.77
C ASN A 249 12.75 -11.32 -10.94
N ARG A 250 12.25 -12.43 -11.47
CA ARG A 250 11.23 -12.44 -12.56
C ARG A 250 10.04 -11.57 -12.22
N MET A 251 9.50 -11.71 -11.01
CA MET A 251 8.36 -10.91 -10.57
C MET A 251 8.67 -9.41 -10.57
N LEU A 252 9.80 -9.04 -9.98
CA LEU A 252 10.18 -7.62 -9.87
C LEU A 252 10.52 -7.01 -11.22
N CYS A 253 11.31 -7.70 -12.04
CA CYS A 253 11.75 -7.17 -13.34
C CYS A 253 10.60 -7.09 -14.34
N SER A 254 9.75 -8.12 -14.43
CA SER A 254 8.57 -8.09 -15.29
C SER A 254 7.59 -6.98 -14.87
N ASN A 255 7.39 -6.82 -13.56
CA ASN A 255 6.48 -5.78 -13.05
C ASN A 255 6.99 -4.36 -13.33
N GLN A 256 8.30 -4.13 -13.23
CA GLN A 256 8.90 -2.84 -13.62
C GLN A 256 8.80 -2.61 -15.14
N GLN A 257 8.88 -3.65 -15.96
CA GLN A 257 8.66 -3.52 -17.39
C GLN A 257 7.19 -3.21 -17.73
N MET A 258 6.23 -3.82 -17.00
CA MET A 258 4.81 -3.47 -17.10
C MET A 258 4.56 -1.99 -16.81
N LEU A 259 5.16 -1.48 -15.71
CA LEU A 259 5.09 -0.07 -15.34
C LEU A 259 5.66 0.84 -16.43
N ARG A 260 6.81 0.46 -17.00
CA ARG A 260 7.48 1.21 -18.08
C ARG A 260 6.64 1.25 -19.34
N GLN A 261 5.92 0.18 -19.68
CA GLN A 261 5.06 0.15 -20.87
C GLN A 261 3.76 0.95 -20.67
N VAL A 262 3.19 0.93 -19.46
CA VAL A 262 1.99 1.73 -19.14
C VAL A 262 2.32 3.20 -18.89
N MET A 263 3.47 3.50 -18.31
CA MET A 263 3.94 4.86 -18.01
C MET A 263 5.31 5.13 -18.67
N PRO A 264 5.38 5.25 -20.02
CA PRO A 264 6.65 5.48 -20.73
C PRO A 264 7.40 6.73 -20.27
N CYS A 265 6.70 7.75 -19.78
CA CYS A 265 7.30 8.96 -19.21
C CYS A 265 8.36 8.67 -18.14
N LEU A 266 8.25 7.55 -17.39
CA LEU A 266 9.23 7.14 -16.38
C LEU A 266 10.55 6.70 -17.00
N ALA A 267 10.54 6.24 -18.26
CA ALA A 267 11.74 5.82 -18.99
C ALA A 267 12.32 6.92 -19.87
N GLU A 268 11.51 7.85 -20.34
CA GLU A 268 11.91 8.96 -21.20
C GLU A 268 12.73 9.99 -20.44
N ALA A 269 12.42 10.20 -19.16
CA ALA A 269 13.21 11.03 -18.27
C ALA A 269 13.36 10.33 -16.91
N PRO A 270 14.60 10.24 -16.36
CA PRO A 270 14.82 9.63 -15.05
C PRO A 270 13.95 10.28 -13.99
N PRO A 271 13.07 9.51 -13.29
CA PRO A 271 12.13 10.08 -12.33
C PRO A 271 12.85 10.62 -11.09
N VAL A 272 12.36 11.74 -10.58
CA VAL A 272 12.71 12.26 -9.26
C VAL A 272 11.51 12.03 -8.35
N MET A 273 11.73 11.27 -7.29
CA MET A 273 10.69 10.84 -6.37
C MET A 273 11.04 11.24 -4.93
N CYS A 274 10.04 11.62 -4.14
CA CYS A 274 10.13 11.82 -2.69
C CYS A 274 9.08 10.94 -2.05
N ASP A 275 9.48 9.90 -1.31
CA ASP A 275 8.58 8.81 -0.91
C ASP A 275 8.83 8.33 0.51
N TRP A 276 7.74 8.23 1.28
CA TRP A 276 7.72 7.68 2.64
C TRP A 276 7.12 6.27 2.71
N LEU A 277 6.57 5.73 1.61
CA LEU A 277 5.91 4.43 1.63
C LEU A 277 6.86 3.34 2.13
N PRO A 278 6.43 2.53 3.13
CA PRO A 278 7.32 1.58 3.77
C PRO A 278 7.88 0.51 2.83
N TRP A 279 9.17 0.22 2.89
CA TRP A 279 9.80 -0.80 2.03
C TRP A 279 9.52 -2.24 2.46
N ASN A 280 8.97 -2.46 3.64
CA ASN A 280 8.38 -3.73 4.03
C ASN A 280 7.03 -4.02 3.36
N HIS A 281 6.50 -3.06 2.60
CA HIS A 281 5.35 -3.22 1.75
C HIS A 281 5.72 -3.18 0.28
N THR A 282 5.00 -3.98 -0.52
CA THR A 282 5.24 -4.11 -1.95
C THR A 282 5.12 -2.78 -2.70
N PHE A 283 4.26 -1.84 -2.28
CA PHE A 283 4.09 -0.53 -2.94
C PHE A 283 5.35 0.34 -2.77
N GLY A 284 5.87 0.52 -1.55
CA GLY A 284 7.13 1.25 -1.33
C GLY A 284 8.35 0.47 -1.83
N GLY A 285 8.51 -0.79 -1.36
CA GLY A 285 9.74 -1.57 -1.52
C GLY A 285 9.89 -2.36 -2.82
N SER A 286 8.83 -2.55 -3.61
CA SER A 286 8.91 -3.18 -4.94
C SER A 286 8.59 -2.20 -6.04
N HIS A 287 7.49 -1.47 -5.91
CA HIS A 287 7.00 -0.55 -6.94
C HIS A 287 7.84 0.74 -6.98
N ASN A 288 7.81 1.57 -5.91
CA ASN A 288 8.46 2.88 -5.94
C ASN A 288 9.99 2.79 -5.97
N PHE A 289 10.57 1.96 -5.10
CA PHE A 289 12.02 1.69 -5.12
C PHE A 289 12.46 1.13 -6.48
N GLY A 290 11.68 0.19 -7.02
CA GLY A 290 11.92 -0.40 -8.34
C GLY A 290 11.84 0.60 -9.48
N ILE A 291 10.87 1.53 -9.46
CA ILE A 291 10.73 2.60 -10.48
C ILE A 291 12.02 3.44 -10.53
N ALA A 292 12.52 3.90 -9.38
CA ALA A 292 13.76 4.67 -9.34
C ALA A 292 14.93 3.86 -9.89
N LEU A 293 15.13 2.63 -9.42
CA LEU A 293 16.23 1.77 -9.84
C LEU A 293 16.16 1.40 -11.32
N HIS A 294 14.98 0.98 -11.81
CA HIS A 294 14.81 0.47 -13.17
C HIS A 294 15.01 1.57 -14.22
N ASN A 295 14.59 2.80 -13.93
CA ASN A 295 14.60 3.93 -14.85
C ASN A 295 15.76 4.92 -14.62
N GLY A 296 16.70 4.62 -13.72
CA GLY A 296 17.83 5.50 -13.41
C GLY A 296 17.41 6.78 -12.68
N GLY A 297 16.34 6.71 -11.91
CA GLY A 297 15.82 7.84 -11.17
C GLY A 297 16.54 8.12 -9.85
N THR A 298 16.10 9.18 -9.18
CA THR A 298 16.52 9.55 -7.83
C THR A 298 15.37 9.37 -6.85
N LEU A 299 15.61 8.65 -5.76
CA LEU A 299 14.64 8.45 -4.68
C LEU A 299 15.11 9.18 -3.42
N TYR A 300 14.41 10.24 -3.08
CA TYR A 300 14.54 10.94 -1.80
C TYR A 300 13.70 10.19 -0.76
N ILE A 301 14.36 9.63 0.24
CA ILE A 301 13.73 8.91 1.35
C ILE A 301 13.09 9.94 2.28
N ASP A 302 11.77 9.92 2.33
CA ASP A 302 10.99 10.78 3.20
C ASP A 302 10.67 10.01 4.51
N HIS A 303 11.05 10.58 5.66
CA HIS A 303 10.76 10.01 6.97
C HIS A 303 9.40 10.44 7.53
N GLY A 304 8.64 11.22 6.76
CA GLY A 304 7.27 11.56 7.08
C GLY A 304 6.36 10.34 7.08
N LYS A 305 5.16 10.51 7.62
CA LYS A 305 4.08 9.49 7.61
C LYS A 305 2.74 10.20 7.59
N PRO A 306 1.65 9.52 7.17
CA PRO A 306 0.32 10.11 7.14
C PRO A 306 -0.31 10.18 8.54
N ALA A 307 0.39 10.81 9.46
CA ALA A 307 -0.02 11.11 10.83
C ALA A 307 0.26 12.58 11.12
N ALA A 308 -0.57 13.24 11.93
CA ALA A 308 -0.54 14.69 12.14
C ALA A 308 0.85 15.22 12.49
N ASP A 309 1.55 14.58 13.43
CA ASP A 309 2.85 15.04 13.93
C ASP A 309 4.02 14.70 13.00
N LEU A 310 3.84 13.73 12.09
CA LEU A 310 4.91 13.22 11.24
C LEU A 310 4.83 13.74 9.79
N PHE A 311 3.69 14.21 9.34
CA PHE A 311 3.50 14.70 7.97
C PHE A 311 4.23 16.03 7.69
N ALA A 312 4.57 16.77 8.73
CA ALA A 312 5.36 18.00 8.63
C ALA A 312 6.72 17.76 7.94
N GLU A 313 7.32 16.57 8.12
CA GLU A 313 8.57 16.21 7.45
C GLU A 313 8.37 16.04 5.94
N THR A 314 7.27 15.38 5.52
CA THR A 314 6.88 15.29 4.11
C THR A 314 6.68 16.67 3.48
N VAL A 315 6.00 17.57 4.18
CA VAL A 315 5.80 18.97 3.72
C VAL A 315 7.15 19.68 3.56
N ARG A 316 8.04 19.56 4.55
CA ARG A 316 9.40 20.11 4.49
C ARG A 316 10.16 19.60 3.28
N ASN A 317 10.14 18.29 3.05
CA ASN A 317 10.85 17.65 1.95
C ASN A 317 10.31 18.11 0.60
N LEU A 318 8.98 18.15 0.43
CA LEU A 318 8.34 18.56 -0.83
C LEU A 318 8.42 20.07 -1.09
N ARG A 319 8.76 20.91 -0.11
CA ARG A 319 9.13 22.32 -0.34
C ARG A 319 10.50 22.48 -1.01
N GLU A 320 11.38 21.50 -0.84
CA GLU A 320 12.76 21.53 -1.39
C GLU A 320 12.88 20.65 -2.63
N ILE A 321 12.27 19.47 -2.62
CA ILE A 321 12.33 18.50 -3.71
C ILE A 321 11.09 18.62 -4.58
N ALA A 322 11.31 18.97 -5.86
CA ALA A 322 10.27 18.98 -6.88
C ALA A 322 10.18 17.60 -7.55
N PRO A 323 9.19 16.76 -7.22
CA PRO A 323 9.07 15.45 -7.82
C PRO A 323 8.60 15.55 -9.28
N THR A 324 9.01 14.59 -10.12
CA THR A 324 8.48 14.47 -11.49
C THR A 324 7.30 13.51 -11.55
N ALA A 325 7.25 12.53 -10.64
CA ALA A 325 6.14 11.62 -10.43
C ALA A 325 5.95 11.40 -8.92
N TYR A 326 4.69 11.36 -8.48
CA TYR A 326 4.39 11.19 -7.06
C TYR A 326 3.40 10.06 -6.85
N PHE A 327 3.84 9.04 -6.10
CA PHE A 327 3.11 7.81 -5.83
C PHE A 327 2.74 7.75 -4.35
N ASN A 328 1.48 7.61 -4.01
CA ASN A 328 1.06 7.59 -2.62
C ASN A 328 -0.24 6.80 -2.40
N VAL A 329 -0.59 6.61 -1.14
CA VAL A 329 -1.88 6.09 -0.71
C VAL A 329 -2.88 7.22 -0.51
N PRO A 330 -4.20 6.96 -0.56
CA PRO A 330 -5.23 7.99 -0.40
C PRO A 330 -5.05 8.87 0.83
N LYS A 331 -4.68 8.30 1.97
CA LYS A 331 -4.47 9.06 3.21
C LYS A 331 -3.33 10.08 3.09
N GLY A 332 -2.24 9.72 2.40
CA GLY A 332 -1.16 10.66 2.11
C GLY A 332 -1.63 11.83 1.22
N TYR A 333 -2.47 11.56 0.23
CA TYR A 333 -3.05 12.61 -0.61
C TYR A 333 -4.01 13.52 0.15
N GLU A 334 -4.85 12.99 1.03
CA GLU A 334 -5.74 13.81 1.88
C GLU A 334 -4.96 14.82 2.71
N MET A 335 -3.88 14.36 3.36
CA MET A 335 -3.02 15.23 4.17
C MET A 335 -2.21 16.21 3.31
N LEU A 336 -1.76 15.78 2.13
CA LEU A 336 -1.06 16.65 1.20
C LEU A 336 -1.96 17.78 0.70
N VAL A 337 -3.20 17.47 0.28
CA VAL A 337 -4.19 18.46 -0.17
C VAL A 337 -4.45 19.51 0.89
N ALA A 338 -4.60 19.10 2.16
CA ALA A 338 -4.81 20.04 3.26
C ALA A 338 -3.68 21.07 3.38
N ASN A 339 -2.41 20.63 3.18
CA ASN A 339 -1.25 21.51 3.21
C ASN A 339 -1.09 22.32 1.91
N LEU A 340 -1.34 21.73 0.74
CA LEU A 340 -1.28 22.44 -0.54
C LEU A 340 -2.24 23.64 -0.62
N ARG A 341 -3.36 23.59 0.08
CA ARG A 341 -4.33 24.71 0.12
C ARG A 341 -3.78 25.96 0.80
N THR A 342 -2.94 25.81 1.80
CA THR A 342 -2.48 26.92 2.67
C THR A 342 -1.03 27.32 2.44
N ASP A 343 -0.20 26.44 1.84
CA ASP A 343 1.23 26.63 1.67
C ASP A 343 1.60 26.87 0.20
N ALA A 344 1.78 28.12 -0.17
CA ALA A 344 2.14 28.50 -1.53
C ALA A 344 3.53 28.02 -1.95
N ALA A 345 4.51 27.98 -1.03
CA ALA A 345 5.87 27.51 -1.35
C ALA A 345 5.87 26.02 -1.67
N LEU A 346 5.18 25.21 -0.83
CA LEU A 346 4.95 23.79 -1.09
C LEU A 346 4.27 23.59 -2.45
N ARG A 347 3.17 24.28 -2.67
CA ARG A 347 2.35 24.15 -3.87
C ARG A 347 3.15 24.44 -5.15
N ASN A 348 3.85 25.57 -5.17
CA ASN A 348 4.64 25.99 -6.33
C ASN A 348 5.77 25.00 -6.62
N ASN A 349 6.49 24.51 -5.58
CA ASN A 349 7.56 23.55 -5.80
C ASN A 349 7.02 22.18 -6.22
N PHE A 350 5.99 21.68 -5.54
CA PHE A 350 5.40 20.37 -5.80
C PHE A 350 4.91 20.23 -7.26
N PHE A 351 4.19 21.22 -7.78
CA PHE A 351 3.67 21.17 -9.15
C PHE A 351 4.64 21.66 -10.21
N SER A 352 5.82 22.20 -9.85
CA SER A 352 6.75 22.83 -10.82
C SER A 352 7.22 21.86 -11.91
N ARG A 353 7.48 20.59 -11.56
CA ARG A 353 8.00 19.55 -12.47
C ARG A 353 7.11 18.32 -12.54
N LEU A 354 6.03 18.27 -11.75
CA LEU A 354 5.21 17.09 -11.62
C LEU A 354 4.45 16.78 -12.91
N GLN A 355 4.63 15.57 -13.42
CA GLN A 355 3.98 15.08 -14.65
C GLN A 355 2.86 14.08 -14.35
N LEU A 356 2.98 13.31 -13.26
CA LEU A 356 2.13 12.18 -12.96
C LEU A 356 1.85 12.07 -11.47
N LEU A 357 0.59 11.81 -11.13
CA LEU A 357 0.14 11.38 -9.81
C LEU A 357 -0.37 9.94 -9.90
N PHE A 358 -0.03 9.12 -8.93
CA PHE A 358 -0.50 7.74 -8.86
C PHE A 358 -0.94 7.39 -7.44
N PHE A 359 -2.09 6.75 -7.31
CA PHE A 359 -2.53 6.20 -6.02
C PHE A 359 -2.91 4.74 -6.13
N ALA A 360 -2.75 4.00 -5.03
CA ALA A 360 -3.16 2.61 -4.90
C ALA A 360 -3.41 2.25 -3.43
N ALA A 361 -3.71 0.96 -3.18
CA ALA A 361 -3.96 0.33 -1.88
C ALA A 361 -5.34 0.63 -1.26
N ALA A 362 -6.02 1.68 -1.66
CA ALA A 362 -7.41 1.99 -1.29
C ALA A 362 -8.03 2.93 -2.33
N GLY A 363 -9.34 3.11 -2.30
CA GLY A 363 -10.04 4.09 -3.13
C GLY A 363 -9.76 5.53 -2.66
N LEU A 364 -9.44 6.42 -3.60
CA LEU A 364 -9.33 7.86 -3.33
C LEU A 364 -10.74 8.46 -3.33
N ASN A 365 -11.07 9.23 -2.30
CA ASN A 365 -12.37 9.89 -2.24
C ASN A 365 -12.49 10.98 -3.33
N ARG A 366 -13.71 11.20 -3.82
CA ARG A 366 -13.99 12.11 -4.92
C ARG A 366 -13.52 13.54 -4.64
N ARG A 367 -13.70 14.02 -3.42
CA ARG A 367 -13.31 15.37 -3.02
C ARG A 367 -11.79 15.57 -3.08
N THR A 368 -10.99 14.64 -2.54
CA THR A 368 -9.52 14.72 -2.63
C THR A 368 -9.05 14.69 -4.07
N TRP A 369 -9.72 13.89 -4.92
CA TRP A 369 -9.46 13.85 -6.35
C TRP A 369 -9.71 15.22 -7.01
N ASP A 370 -10.90 15.78 -6.80
CA ASP A 370 -11.29 17.07 -7.39
C ASP A 370 -10.40 18.21 -6.86
N ASP A 371 -10.06 18.20 -5.57
CA ASP A 371 -9.16 19.17 -4.95
C ASP A 371 -7.73 19.14 -5.57
N LEU A 372 -7.15 17.95 -5.78
CA LEU A 372 -5.83 17.83 -6.40
C LEU A 372 -5.80 18.45 -7.79
N ARG A 373 -6.82 18.17 -8.61
CA ARG A 373 -6.97 18.71 -9.96
C ARG A 373 -7.16 20.24 -9.94
N GLN A 374 -8.02 20.72 -9.05
CA GLN A 374 -8.29 22.15 -8.88
C GLN A 374 -7.03 22.91 -8.47
N ILE A 375 -6.34 22.44 -7.42
CA ILE A 375 -5.13 23.11 -6.90
C ILE A 375 -4.01 23.10 -7.95
N ALA A 376 -3.84 22.01 -8.70
CA ALA A 376 -2.88 21.93 -9.79
C ALA A 376 -3.21 23.00 -10.86
N PHE A 377 -4.45 23.06 -11.32
CA PHE A 377 -4.89 24.03 -12.32
C PHE A 377 -4.70 25.48 -11.85
N GLU A 378 -5.08 25.79 -10.61
CA GLU A 378 -4.90 27.13 -10.02
C GLU A 378 -3.42 27.52 -9.88
N THR A 379 -2.53 26.54 -9.72
CA THR A 379 -1.10 26.78 -9.49
C THR A 379 -0.32 26.91 -10.80
N CYS A 380 -0.56 26.06 -11.77
CA CYS A 380 0.25 25.98 -12.98
C CYS A 380 -0.55 26.09 -14.29
N GLY A 381 -1.87 26.32 -14.24
CA GLY A 381 -2.73 26.45 -15.42
C GLY A 381 -3.07 25.13 -16.10
N GLU A 382 -2.61 24.00 -15.55
CA GLU A 382 -2.79 22.65 -16.09
C GLU A 382 -3.24 21.69 -14.97
N GLU A 383 -4.03 20.69 -15.32
CA GLU A 383 -4.26 19.54 -14.44
C GLU A 383 -3.13 18.53 -14.57
N ILE A 384 -2.83 17.81 -13.50
CA ILE A 384 -1.88 16.70 -13.52
C ILE A 384 -2.65 15.40 -13.69
N LEU A 385 -2.20 14.55 -14.60
CA LEU A 385 -2.81 13.22 -14.80
C LEU A 385 -2.71 12.40 -13.53
N VAL A 386 -3.85 11.85 -13.09
CA VAL A 386 -3.93 10.95 -11.94
C VAL A 386 -4.24 9.54 -12.44
N VAL A 387 -3.33 8.60 -12.22
CA VAL A 387 -3.46 7.20 -12.60
C VAL A 387 -3.66 6.34 -11.35
N THR A 388 -4.34 5.24 -11.49
CA THR A 388 -4.51 4.24 -10.43
C THR A 388 -4.46 2.84 -11.00
N GLY A 389 -4.40 1.86 -10.12
CA GLY A 389 -4.39 0.46 -10.50
C GLY A 389 -4.72 -0.46 -9.33
N LEU A 390 -4.80 -1.75 -9.64
CA LEU A 390 -5.02 -2.81 -8.68
C LEU A 390 -3.84 -3.79 -8.70
N GLY A 391 -3.56 -4.34 -7.54
CA GLY A 391 -2.63 -5.44 -7.35
C GLY A 391 -2.45 -5.78 -5.89
N ALA A 392 -1.66 -6.82 -5.65
CA ALA A 392 -1.38 -7.36 -4.32
C ALA A 392 0.12 -7.60 -4.15
N THR A 393 0.55 -7.93 -2.95
CA THR A 393 1.95 -8.34 -2.70
C THR A 393 2.31 -9.53 -3.60
N GLU A 394 1.36 -10.42 -3.80
CA GLU A 394 1.49 -11.61 -4.61
C GLU A 394 1.57 -11.33 -6.13
N SER A 395 1.35 -10.08 -6.57
CA SER A 395 1.48 -9.66 -7.99
C SER A 395 2.58 -8.61 -8.24
N ALA A 396 3.42 -8.29 -7.27
CA ALA A 396 4.67 -7.50 -7.29
C ALA A 396 4.63 -5.98 -7.54
N PRO A 397 3.62 -5.14 -7.32
CA PRO A 397 2.19 -5.31 -7.11
C PRO A 397 1.30 -4.89 -8.29
N PHE A 398 1.86 -4.45 -9.43
CA PHE A 398 1.12 -3.78 -10.51
C PHE A 398 0.50 -4.80 -11.47
N ALA A 399 -0.83 -4.99 -11.41
CA ALA A 399 -1.54 -5.98 -12.22
C ALA A 399 -2.59 -5.36 -13.16
N LEU A 400 -3.35 -4.37 -12.71
CA LEU A 400 -4.29 -3.60 -13.52
C LEU A 400 -3.96 -2.12 -13.44
N SER A 401 -4.31 -1.36 -14.49
CA SER A 401 -4.12 0.10 -14.52
C SER A 401 -5.18 0.79 -15.36
N THR A 402 -5.50 2.03 -14.98
CA THR A 402 -6.43 2.88 -15.74
C THR A 402 -5.80 3.47 -17.01
N GLY A 403 -4.46 3.54 -17.10
CA GLY A 403 -3.82 4.20 -18.23
C GLY A 403 -4.21 5.68 -18.36
N VAL A 404 -4.08 6.24 -19.57
CA VAL A 404 -4.38 7.66 -19.85
C VAL A 404 -5.88 7.96 -19.96
N GLU A 405 -6.70 6.98 -20.32
CA GLU A 405 -8.06 7.23 -20.82
C GLU A 405 -9.14 7.35 -19.77
N GLY A 406 -8.89 7.43 -18.54
CA GLY A 406 -10.06 7.53 -17.74
C GLY A 406 -9.94 7.19 -16.29
N SER A 407 -9.16 7.96 -15.66
CA SER A 407 -9.16 7.90 -14.22
C SER A 407 -10.38 8.61 -13.68
N SER A 408 -11.37 7.86 -13.29
CA SER A 408 -12.42 8.31 -12.38
C SER A 408 -12.25 7.65 -11.03
N ALA A 409 -12.69 8.32 -9.96
CA ALA A 409 -12.64 7.75 -8.63
C ALA A 409 -13.34 6.38 -8.57
N GLY A 410 -12.61 5.35 -8.10
CA GLY A 410 -13.10 3.96 -8.01
C GLY A 410 -12.76 3.05 -9.20
N TRP A 411 -12.27 3.59 -10.32
CA TRP A 411 -11.80 2.77 -11.43
C TRP A 411 -10.43 2.17 -11.12
N ILE A 412 -10.21 0.94 -11.58
CA ILE A 412 -8.93 0.23 -11.43
C ILE A 412 -8.33 -0.19 -12.77
N GLY A 413 -9.03 0.08 -13.86
CA GLY A 413 -8.56 -0.15 -15.23
C GLY A 413 -8.64 -1.59 -15.73
N LEU A 414 -7.69 -1.94 -16.59
CA LEU A 414 -7.59 -3.21 -17.31
C LEU A 414 -6.25 -3.90 -16.96
N PRO A 415 -6.11 -5.22 -17.22
CA PRO A 415 -4.84 -5.93 -17.01
C PRO A 415 -3.72 -5.33 -17.88
N VAL A 416 -2.57 -5.15 -17.24
CA VAL A 416 -1.37 -4.60 -17.90
C VAL A 416 -0.67 -5.67 -18.75
N PRO A 417 0.24 -5.32 -19.68
CA PRO A 417 0.98 -6.29 -20.49
C PRO A 417 1.59 -7.41 -19.66
N GLY A 418 1.38 -8.66 -20.06
CA GLY A 418 1.90 -9.86 -19.39
C GLY A 418 1.03 -10.38 -18.24
N VAL A 419 -0.08 -9.73 -17.90
CA VAL A 419 -1.05 -10.22 -16.91
C VAL A 419 -2.27 -10.81 -17.59
N ASP A 420 -2.54 -12.09 -17.31
CA ASP A 420 -3.80 -12.76 -17.60
C ASP A 420 -4.74 -12.58 -16.41
N LEU A 421 -5.91 -12.00 -16.62
CA LEU A 421 -6.99 -11.88 -15.64
C LEU A 421 -8.08 -12.88 -16.00
N LYS A 422 -8.46 -13.75 -15.06
CA LYS A 422 -9.60 -14.64 -15.17
C LYS A 422 -10.70 -14.19 -14.21
N LEU A 423 -11.87 -13.95 -14.73
CA LEU A 423 -13.06 -13.53 -14.00
C LEU A 423 -13.98 -14.73 -13.80
N VAL A 424 -14.17 -15.13 -12.54
CA VAL A 424 -14.96 -16.31 -12.18
C VAL A 424 -16.22 -15.89 -11.45
N PRO A 425 -17.43 -16.28 -11.92
CA PRO A 425 -18.66 -16.00 -11.20
C PRO A 425 -18.69 -16.69 -9.83
N VAL A 426 -18.99 -15.93 -8.79
CA VAL A 426 -19.18 -16.41 -7.39
C VAL A 426 -20.47 -15.81 -6.85
N GLY A 427 -21.59 -16.55 -6.96
CA GLY A 427 -22.91 -16.02 -6.69
C GLY A 427 -23.27 -14.85 -7.62
N GLU A 428 -23.55 -13.68 -7.06
CA GLU A 428 -23.83 -12.46 -7.81
C GLU A 428 -22.58 -11.62 -8.14
N ARG A 429 -21.39 -12.10 -7.78
CA ARG A 429 -20.12 -11.37 -7.93
C ARG A 429 -19.18 -12.08 -8.89
N THR A 430 -18.09 -11.41 -9.20
CA THR A 430 -17.06 -11.95 -10.10
C THR A 430 -15.70 -11.87 -9.41
N GLU A 431 -15.13 -13.03 -9.05
CA GLU A 431 -13.80 -13.15 -8.46
C GLU A 431 -12.74 -12.88 -9.53
N ALA A 432 -11.71 -12.12 -9.17
CA ALA A 432 -10.54 -11.88 -10.00
C ALA A 432 -9.42 -12.85 -9.64
N LEU A 433 -8.93 -13.59 -10.64
CA LEU A 433 -7.76 -14.44 -10.53
C LEU A 433 -6.70 -13.96 -11.51
N LEU A 434 -5.43 -13.99 -11.11
CA LEU A 434 -4.31 -13.47 -11.90
C LEU A 434 -3.31 -14.56 -12.25
N ARG A 435 -2.73 -14.48 -13.45
CA ARG A 435 -1.59 -15.27 -13.90
C ARG A 435 -0.63 -14.39 -14.70
N GLY A 436 0.66 -14.65 -14.58
CA GLY A 436 1.70 -13.93 -15.32
C GLY A 436 3.06 -13.99 -14.63
N PRO A 437 4.10 -13.43 -15.24
CA PRO A 437 5.47 -13.52 -14.71
C PRO A 437 5.67 -12.70 -13.40
N SER A 438 4.77 -11.77 -13.10
CA SER A 438 4.78 -10.99 -11.85
C SER A 438 4.06 -11.66 -10.69
N ILE A 439 3.44 -12.85 -10.91
CA ILE A 439 2.70 -13.56 -9.88
C ILE A 439 3.64 -14.44 -9.06
N THR A 440 3.47 -14.39 -7.73
CA THR A 440 4.27 -15.19 -6.78
C THR A 440 4.20 -16.69 -7.08
N PRO A 441 5.29 -17.45 -6.89
CA PRO A 441 5.23 -18.91 -6.89
C PRO A 441 4.54 -19.48 -5.64
N GLY A 442 4.28 -18.65 -4.61
CA GLY A 442 3.59 -19.04 -3.39
C GLY A 442 4.12 -18.38 -2.14
N TYR A 443 3.82 -19.01 -1.01
CA TYR A 443 4.18 -18.56 0.33
C TYR A 443 5.39 -19.36 0.87
N TRP A 444 6.28 -18.66 1.57
CA TRP A 444 7.50 -19.22 2.13
C TRP A 444 7.19 -20.38 3.07
N ARG A 445 7.71 -21.58 2.76
CA ARG A 445 7.56 -22.82 3.54
C ARG A 445 6.11 -23.19 3.90
N ARG A 446 5.10 -22.72 3.12
CA ARG A 446 3.69 -22.94 3.38
C ARG A 446 2.97 -23.63 2.20
N PRO A 447 3.28 -24.93 1.95
CA PRO A 447 2.62 -25.68 0.87
C PRO A 447 1.10 -25.81 1.04
N ASP A 448 0.62 -25.79 2.29
CA ASP A 448 -0.81 -25.77 2.64
C ASP A 448 -1.53 -24.54 2.07
N LEU A 449 -0.93 -23.35 2.22
CA LEU A 449 -1.48 -22.12 1.68
C LEU A 449 -1.38 -22.07 0.15
N ASN A 450 -0.33 -22.63 -0.43
CA ASN A 450 -0.13 -22.62 -1.87
C ASN A 450 -1.24 -23.38 -2.59
N GLN A 451 -1.66 -24.53 -2.08
CA GLN A 451 -2.74 -25.32 -2.67
C GLN A 451 -4.07 -24.55 -2.73
N ALA A 452 -4.36 -23.74 -1.73
CA ALA A 452 -5.59 -22.95 -1.67
C ALA A 452 -5.50 -21.64 -2.49
N ALA A 453 -4.28 -21.12 -2.69
CA ALA A 453 -4.05 -19.83 -3.32
C ALA A 453 -4.16 -19.86 -4.85
N PHE A 454 -4.04 -21.03 -5.47
CA PHE A 454 -4.08 -21.18 -6.93
C PHE A 454 -5.21 -22.12 -7.35
N ASP A 455 -5.76 -21.86 -8.54
CA ASP A 455 -6.70 -22.78 -9.15
C ASP A 455 -5.98 -23.84 -10.01
N GLU A 456 -6.75 -24.75 -10.62
CA GLU A 456 -6.25 -25.84 -11.45
C GLU A 456 -5.50 -25.39 -12.72
N GLU A 457 -5.75 -24.15 -13.18
CA GLU A 457 -5.08 -23.52 -14.32
C GLU A 457 -3.90 -22.63 -13.86
N ASN A 458 -3.51 -22.71 -12.58
CA ASN A 458 -2.43 -21.94 -11.97
C ASN A 458 -2.66 -20.42 -11.97
N TYR A 459 -3.92 -19.99 -11.84
CA TYR A 459 -4.26 -18.59 -11.56
C TYR A 459 -4.30 -18.35 -10.05
N TYR A 460 -3.64 -17.30 -9.62
CA TYR A 460 -3.66 -16.84 -8.23
C TYR A 460 -5.01 -16.21 -7.87
N ARG A 461 -5.63 -16.68 -6.80
CA ARG A 461 -6.88 -16.16 -6.23
C ARG A 461 -6.60 -14.94 -5.37
N MET A 462 -6.93 -13.74 -5.88
CA MET A 462 -6.76 -12.50 -5.09
C MET A 462 -7.74 -12.43 -3.92
N GLY A 463 -8.92 -13.05 -4.04
CA GLY A 463 -10.04 -12.87 -3.15
C GLY A 463 -10.75 -11.52 -3.31
N ASP A 464 -10.40 -10.78 -4.35
CA ASP A 464 -11.02 -9.51 -4.72
C ASP A 464 -12.10 -9.73 -5.78
N ALA A 465 -13.23 -9.02 -5.67
CA ALA A 465 -14.26 -9.01 -6.67
C ALA A 465 -14.16 -7.76 -7.56
N LEU A 466 -14.44 -7.95 -8.85
CA LEU A 466 -14.44 -6.88 -9.85
C LEU A 466 -15.80 -6.77 -10.54
N LYS A 467 -16.12 -5.56 -10.96
CA LYS A 467 -17.30 -5.23 -11.74
C LYS A 467 -16.92 -4.38 -12.94
N LEU A 468 -17.48 -4.64 -14.11
CA LEU A 468 -17.30 -3.75 -15.27
C LEU A 468 -17.82 -2.35 -14.96
N VAL A 469 -17.07 -1.34 -15.39
CA VAL A 469 -17.50 0.07 -15.34
C VAL A 469 -18.73 0.24 -16.21
N ASP A 470 -18.71 -0.36 -17.41
CA ASP A 470 -19.78 -0.31 -18.39
C ASP A 470 -19.80 -1.61 -19.18
N VAL A 471 -20.95 -2.29 -19.20
CA VAL A 471 -21.10 -3.56 -19.93
C VAL A 471 -21.13 -3.36 -21.46
N ALA A 472 -21.46 -2.15 -21.93
CA ALA A 472 -21.46 -1.81 -23.36
C ALA A 472 -20.09 -1.34 -23.84
N GLU A 473 -19.21 -0.87 -22.93
CA GLU A 473 -17.89 -0.33 -23.24
C GLU A 473 -16.82 -1.03 -22.39
N LEU A 474 -16.49 -2.30 -22.72
CA LEU A 474 -15.56 -3.14 -21.94
C LEU A 474 -14.18 -2.50 -21.75
N GLN A 475 -13.75 -1.65 -22.67
CA GLN A 475 -12.46 -0.95 -22.61
C GLN A 475 -12.38 0.12 -21.51
N LYS A 476 -13.51 0.49 -20.88
CA LYS A 476 -13.49 1.28 -19.66
C LYS A 476 -12.92 0.52 -18.45
N GLY A 477 -12.83 -0.83 -18.56
CA GLY A 477 -12.24 -1.68 -17.53
C GLY A 477 -13.14 -1.90 -16.33
N PHE A 478 -12.54 -1.98 -15.14
CA PHE A 478 -13.21 -2.48 -13.95
C PHE A 478 -13.27 -1.47 -12.83
N LEU A 479 -14.28 -1.67 -11.98
CA LEU A 479 -14.40 -1.13 -10.62
C LEU A 479 -14.01 -2.22 -9.62
N PHE A 480 -13.38 -1.84 -8.53
CA PHE A 480 -13.19 -2.71 -7.38
C PHE A 480 -14.52 -2.92 -6.66
N ASP A 481 -14.97 -4.18 -6.52
CA ASP A 481 -16.26 -4.56 -5.91
C ASP A 481 -16.09 -5.22 -4.53
N GLY A 482 -14.98 -4.91 -3.83
CA GLY A 482 -14.69 -5.36 -2.47
C GLY A 482 -14.01 -6.72 -2.40
N ARG A 483 -13.73 -7.18 -1.17
CA ARG A 483 -13.14 -8.49 -0.90
C ARG A 483 -14.20 -9.53 -0.62
N LEU A 484 -14.04 -10.70 -1.20
CA LEU A 484 -15.00 -11.80 -1.02
C LEU A 484 -15.03 -12.36 0.41
N ASN A 485 -13.88 -12.37 1.08
CA ASN A 485 -13.70 -12.90 2.42
C ASN A 485 -14.02 -11.90 3.55
N GLU A 486 -14.27 -10.64 3.23
CA GLU A 486 -14.70 -9.61 4.20
C GLU A 486 -16.23 -9.55 4.29
N ASP A 487 -16.93 -10.08 3.30
CA ASP A 487 -18.38 -10.10 3.27
C ASP A 487 -18.92 -11.17 4.23
N PHE A 488 -20.07 -10.91 4.83
CA PHE A 488 -20.74 -11.82 5.74
C PHE A 488 -22.23 -11.93 5.42
N LYS A 489 -22.89 -12.92 6.01
CA LYS A 489 -24.36 -13.08 5.92
C LYS A 489 -25.02 -12.54 7.18
N LEU A 490 -26.17 -11.92 6.98
CA LEU A 490 -27.12 -11.70 8.06
C LEU A 490 -27.78 -13.03 8.46
N SER A 491 -28.45 -13.07 9.62
CA SER A 491 -29.26 -14.22 10.07
C SER A 491 -30.33 -14.62 9.04
N SER A 492 -30.82 -13.65 8.25
CA SER A 492 -31.74 -13.88 7.12
C SER A 492 -31.10 -14.58 5.91
N GLY A 493 -29.79 -14.85 5.92
CA GLY A 493 -29.05 -15.38 4.79
C GLY A 493 -28.65 -14.33 3.75
N THR A 494 -29.03 -13.07 3.94
CA THR A 494 -28.71 -11.97 3.00
C THR A 494 -27.24 -11.57 3.13
N TRP A 495 -26.52 -11.52 2.01
CA TRP A 495 -25.13 -11.06 1.97
C TRP A 495 -24.99 -9.56 2.22
N VAL A 496 -24.03 -9.17 3.05
CA VAL A 496 -23.60 -7.78 3.25
C VAL A 496 -22.26 -7.57 2.57
N ARG A 497 -22.23 -6.65 1.60
CA ARG A 497 -21.02 -6.24 0.88
C ARG A 497 -20.29 -5.18 1.70
N THR A 498 -19.44 -5.64 2.60
CA THR A 498 -18.85 -4.82 3.66
C THR A 498 -18.02 -3.66 3.13
N GLY A 499 -17.11 -3.93 2.18
CA GLY A 499 -16.24 -2.92 1.60
C GLY A 499 -17.02 -1.84 0.85
N MET A 500 -18.01 -2.23 0.04
CA MET A 500 -18.85 -1.29 -0.70
C MET A 500 -19.73 -0.45 0.23
N LEU A 501 -20.34 -1.08 1.23
CA LEU A 501 -21.17 -0.38 2.20
C LEU A 501 -20.35 0.65 2.99
N ARG A 502 -19.13 0.29 3.40
CA ARG A 502 -18.18 1.21 4.05
C ARG A 502 -17.84 2.39 3.14
N MET A 503 -17.49 2.16 1.86
CA MET A 503 -17.17 3.24 0.93
C MET A 503 -18.35 4.20 0.71
N ARG A 504 -19.56 3.66 0.56
CA ARG A 504 -20.78 4.46 0.40
C ARG A 504 -21.09 5.28 1.65
N LEU A 505 -20.89 4.69 2.83
CA LEU A 505 -21.05 5.37 4.11
C LEU A 505 -20.07 6.54 4.24
N LEU A 506 -18.79 6.33 3.98
CA LEU A 506 -17.76 7.37 4.01
C LEU A 506 -18.08 8.51 3.05
N ALA A 507 -18.49 8.19 1.82
CA ALA A 507 -18.88 9.19 0.82
C ALA A 507 -20.11 10.00 1.27
N HIS A 508 -21.12 9.34 1.86
CA HIS A 508 -22.35 10.00 2.29
C HIS A 508 -22.13 10.94 3.49
N PHE A 509 -21.20 10.59 4.38
CA PHE A 509 -20.85 11.43 5.53
C PHE A 509 -19.99 12.65 5.19
N ASP A 510 -19.51 12.77 3.97
CA ASP A 510 -18.86 13.96 3.41
C ASP A 510 -17.82 14.62 4.33
N GLY A 511 -16.85 13.83 4.77
CA GLY A 511 -15.74 14.28 5.61
C GLY A 511 -16.03 14.38 7.11
N LEU A 512 -17.22 14.02 7.60
CA LEU A 512 -17.51 13.86 9.04
C LEU A 512 -16.95 12.55 9.59
N LEU A 513 -16.77 11.52 8.73
CA LEU A 513 -16.14 10.25 9.09
C LEU A 513 -14.69 10.22 8.61
N GLN A 514 -13.79 9.80 9.49
CA GLN A 514 -12.44 9.38 9.12
C GLN A 514 -12.47 7.97 8.52
N ASP A 515 -13.20 7.05 9.17
CA ASP A 515 -13.34 5.65 8.75
C ASP A 515 -14.52 4.96 9.45
N ALA A 516 -14.85 3.73 9.02
CA ALA A 516 -15.91 2.91 9.60
C ALA A 516 -15.59 1.42 9.53
N VAL A 517 -16.04 0.65 10.53
CA VAL A 517 -16.05 -0.81 10.52
C VAL A 517 -17.50 -1.29 10.49
N VAL A 518 -17.87 -1.88 9.37
CA VAL A 518 -19.20 -2.50 9.19
C VAL A 518 -19.17 -3.91 9.77
N THR A 519 -20.17 -4.27 10.55
CA THR A 519 -20.29 -5.58 11.19
C THR A 519 -21.74 -6.02 11.28
N ALA A 520 -22.00 -7.29 11.21
CA ALA A 520 -23.23 -8.00 11.56
C ALA A 520 -23.18 -9.51 11.23
N PRO A 521 -22.06 -10.24 11.41
CA PRO A 521 -22.07 -11.65 11.09
C PRO A 521 -23.14 -12.34 11.92
N ASP A 522 -24.05 -13.07 11.24
CA ASP A 522 -25.17 -13.81 11.84
C ASP A 522 -26.13 -12.97 12.71
N ARG A 523 -26.21 -11.66 12.47
CA ARG A 523 -27.15 -10.73 13.12
C ARG A 523 -28.30 -10.35 12.18
N ASP A 524 -29.38 -9.81 12.76
CA ASP A 524 -30.59 -9.46 12.00
C ASP A 524 -30.46 -8.16 11.20
N TYR A 525 -29.48 -7.33 11.51
CA TYR A 525 -29.25 -6.04 10.89
C TYR A 525 -27.78 -5.65 10.87
N VAL A 526 -27.43 -4.80 9.92
CA VAL A 526 -26.08 -4.25 9.79
C VAL A 526 -25.87 -3.13 10.80
N ALA A 527 -24.71 -3.16 11.45
CA ALA A 527 -24.28 -2.10 12.34
C ALA A 527 -22.84 -1.63 11.99
N ALA A 528 -22.43 -0.47 12.52
CA ALA A 528 -21.10 0.06 12.28
C ALA A 528 -20.48 0.74 13.49
N LEU A 529 -19.17 0.52 13.68
CA LEU A 529 -18.32 1.33 14.53
C LEU A 529 -17.76 2.46 13.67
N LEU A 530 -18.00 3.71 14.06
CA LEU A 530 -17.64 4.90 13.31
C LEU A 530 -16.47 5.64 13.96
N PHE A 531 -15.47 5.99 13.18
CA PHE A 531 -14.36 6.86 13.58
C PHE A 531 -14.61 8.27 13.08
N PRO A 532 -15.06 9.22 13.94
CA PRO A 532 -15.32 10.59 13.55
C PRO A 532 -14.05 11.34 13.14
N ALA A 533 -14.17 12.21 12.13
CA ALA A 533 -13.16 13.18 11.78
C ALA A 533 -13.25 14.38 12.75
N LEU A 534 -12.50 14.33 13.85
CA LEU A 534 -12.63 15.27 14.97
C LEU A 534 -12.52 16.74 14.55
N ASP A 535 -11.64 17.06 13.59
CA ASP A 535 -11.49 18.44 13.07
C ASP A 535 -12.74 18.91 12.33
N SER A 536 -13.41 18.02 11.62
CA SER A 536 -14.70 18.32 10.97
C SER A 536 -15.82 18.44 11.99
N CYS A 537 -15.81 17.59 13.02
CA CYS A 537 -16.77 17.68 14.13
C CYS A 537 -16.62 18.99 14.92
N ARG A 538 -15.39 19.46 15.17
CA ARG A 538 -15.15 20.76 15.81
C ARG A 538 -15.78 21.94 15.05
N LYS A 539 -15.78 21.88 13.72
CA LYS A 539 -16.38 22.95 12.90
C LYS A 539 -17.90 23.05 13.04
N LEU A 540 -18.57 21.99 13.50
CA LEU A 540 -19.98 22.01 13.81
C LEU A 540 -20.31 22.78 15.11
N CYS A 541 -19.30 22.98 15.96
CA CYS A 541 -19.44 23.54 17.29
C CYS A 541 -18.48 24.73 17.48
N PRO A 542 -18.82 25.95 16.99
CA PRO A 542 -17.92 27.12 16.97
C PRO A 542 -17.41 27.56 18.37
N ASN A 543 -18.11 27.18 19.43
CA ASN A 543 -17.81 27.59 20.80
C ASN A 543 -16.86 26.61 21.56
N LEU A 544 -16.35 25.56 20.88
CA LEU A 544 -15.45 24.60 21.50
C LEU A 544 -14.04 25.17 21.69
N THR A 545 -13.46 24.86 22.85
CA THR A 545 -12.04 25.17 23.11
C THR A 545 -11.14 24.18 22.36
N GLN A 546 -9.94 24.62 22.00
CA GLN A 546 -8.95 23.73 21.34
C GLN A 546 -8.53 22.53 22.20
N SER A 547 -8.73 22.62 23.53
CA SER A 547 -8.36 21.59 24.50
C SER A 547 -9.46 20.54 24.75
N SER A 548 -10.63 20.62 24.11
CA SER A 548 -11.72 19.66 24.32
C SER A 548 -11.31 18.25 23.85
N SER A 549 -11.55 17.25 24.70
CA SER A 549 -11.22 15.85 24.37
C SER A 549 -12.09 15.29 23.24
N ALA A 550 -11.65 14.20 22.60
CA ALA A 550 -12.45 13.51 21.58
C ALA A 550 -13.82 13.06 22.14
N SER A 551 -13.83 12.57 23.40
CA SER A 551 -15.06 12.17 24.08
C SER A 551 -16.03 13.32 24.25
N ASP A 552 -15.52 14.52 24.64
CA ASP A 552 -16.37 15.70 24.80
C ASP A 552 -16.99 16.12 23.47
N ILE A 553 -16.19 16.13 22.39
CA ILE A 553 -16.64 16.54 21.05
C ILE A 553 -17.75 15.62 20.52
N ILE A 554 -17.56 14.31 20.56
CA ILE A 554 -18.55 13.37 20.01
C ILE A 554 -19.82 13.24 20.85
N SER A 555 -19.77 13.68 22.11
CA SER A 555 -20.92 13.68 23.02
C SER A 555 -21.81 14.91 22.84
N LEU A 556 -21.36 15.93 22.11
CA LEU A 556 -22.13 17.14 21.87
C LEU A 556 -23.39 16.87 21.07
N PRO A 557 -24.52 17.46 21.46
CA PRO A 557 -25.79 17.28 20.74
C PRO A 557 -25.69 17.61 19.25
N GLU A 558 -24.96 18.68 18.89
CA GLU A 558 -24.79 19.14 17.51
C GLU A 558 -24.06 18.10 16.65
N VAL A 559 -23.01 17.49 17.22
CA VAL A 559 -22.25 16.41 16.55
C VAL A 559 -23.12 15.18 16.41
N ARG A 560 -23.76 14.76 17.50
CA ARG A 560 -24.64 13.58 17.48
C ARG A 560 -25.81 13.74 16.51
N SER A 561 -26.46 14.90 16.48
CA SER A 561 -27.55 15.20 15.54
C SER A 561 -27.05 15.14 14.10
N ALA A 562 -25.91 15.73 13.79
CA ALA A 562 -25.34 15.68 12.45
C ALA A 562 -25.05 14.23 11.99
N PHE A 563 -24.54 13.38 12.88
CA PHE A 563 -24.32 11.96 12.57
C PHE A 563 -25.64 11.19 12.43
N GLN A 564 -26.61 11.44 13.30
CA GLN A 564 -27.94 10.82 13.25
C GLN A 564 -28.68 11.18 11.96
N GLU A 565 -28.69 12.44 11.56
CA GLU A 565 -29.31 12.92 10.32
C GLU A 565 -28.66 12.28 9.08
N ARG A 566 -27.32 12.20 9.05
CA ARG A 566 -26.60 11.55 7.96
C ARG A 566 -26.90 10.05 7.89
N LEU A 567 -26.93 9.38 9.03
CA LEU A 567 -27.26 7.95 9.09
C LEU A 567 -28.69 7.68 8.63
N GLN A 568 -29.66 8.51 9.07
CA GLN A 568 -31.06 8.43 8.64
C GLN A 568 -31.21 8.70 7.15
N SER A 569 -30.54 9.74 6.63
CA SER A 569 -30.52 10.07 5.20
C SER A 569 -29.89 8.94 4.38
N PHE A 570 -28.82 8.33 4.87
CA PHE A 570 -28.21 7.17 4.23
C PHE A 570 -29.18 5.98 4.15
N ALA A 571 -29.89 5.70 5.22
CA ALA A 571 -30.86 4.60 5.26
C ALA A 571 -32.05 4.84 4.35
N SER A 572 -32.58 6.07 4.28
CA SER A 572 -33.72 6.41 3.42
C SER A 572 -33.44 6.24 1.92
N GLN A 573 -32.18 6.33 1.51
CA GLN A 573 -31.75 6.11 0.12
C GLN A 573 -31.54 4.63 -0.22
N ASN A 574 -31.72 3.71 0.76
CA ASN A 574 -31.37 2.31 0.63
C ASN A 574 -32.48 1.41 1.20
N THR A 575 -33.13 0.64 0.36
CA THR A 575 -34.30 -0.18 0.72
C THR A 575 -34.00 -1.59 1.19
N GLY A 576 -32.78 -2.10 1.00
CA GLY A 576 -32.38 -3.47 1.37
C GLY A 576 -31.74 -3.53 2.75
N THR A 577 -32.09 -4.51 3.58
CA THR A 577 -31.53 -4.70 4.94
C THR A 577 -30.00 -4.83 5.00
N SER A 578 -29.35 -5.24 3.91
CA SER A 578 -27.90 -5.34 3.79
C SER A 578 -27.23 -4.10 3.19
N THR A 579 -28.01 -3.06 2.83
CA THR A 579 -27.50 -1.90 2.07
C THR A 579 -27.45 -0.61 2.88
N TYR A 580 -27.90 -0.62 4.13
CA TYR A 580 -27.80 0.48 5.08
C TYR A 580 -27.36 0.00 6.46
N VAL A 581 -26.90 0.92 7.28
CA VAL A 581 -26.48 0.68 8.67
C VAL A 581 -27.65 1.07 9.58
N GLN A 582 -28.15 0.10 10.37
CA GLN A 582 -29.27 0.33 11.27
C GLN A 582 -28.85 0.90 12.61
N ARG A 583 -27.67 0.49 13.11
CA ARG A 583 -27.09 1.02 14.35
C ARG A 583 -25.65 1.45 14.15
N ALA A 584 -25.25 2.53 14.78
CA ALA A 584 -23.89 3.04 14.72
C ALA A 584 -23.42 3.54 16.09
N LEU A 585 -22.16 3.29 16.42
CA LEU A 585 -21.50 3.77 17.63
C LEU A 585 -20.30 4.66 17.25
N LEU A 586 -20.28 5.90 17.76
CA LEU A 586 -19.16 6.81 17.57
C LEU A 586 -18.01 6.44 18.52
N LEU A 587 -16.84 6.16 17.97
CA LEU A 587 -15.66 5.82 18.75
C LEU A 587 -14.86 7.08 19.10
N HIS A 588 -14.60 7.28 20.38
CA HIS A 588 -13.84 8.43 20.89
C HIS A 588 -12.32 8.27 20.76
N SER A 589 -11.83 7.05 20.58
CA SER A 589 -10.41 6.78 20.33
C SER A 589 -10.17 6.44 18.88
N PRO A 590 -9.18 7.07 18.20
CA PRO A 590 -8.82 6.75 16.84
C PRO A 590 -8.33 5.29 16.74
N PRO A 591 -8.21 4.73 15.53
CA PRO A 591 -7.62 3.40 15.34
C PRO A 591 -6.17 3.40 15.84
N SER A 592 -5.81 2.38 16.62
CA SER A 592 -4.49 2.25 17.24
C SER A 592 -3.51 1.50 16.33
N MET A 593 -2.33 2.09 16.06
CA MET A 593 -1.23 1.39 15.40
C MET A 593 -0.65 0.29 16.32
N GLU A 594 -0.56 0.56 17.64
CA GLU A 594 -0.07 -0.39 18.63
C GLU A 594 -0.95 -1.66 18.67
N ALA A 595 -2.26 -1.48 18.61
CA ALA A 595 -3.24 -2.56 18.57
C ALA A 595 -3.47 -3.13 17.15
N ARG A 596 -2.69 -2.70 16.15
CA ARG A 596 -2.78 -3.11 14.74
C ARG A 596 -4.16 -2.86 14.10
N GLU A 597 -4.91 -1.92 14.62
CA GLU A 597 -6.18 -1.50 14.05
C GLU A 597 -6.00 -0.67 12.77
N ILE A 598 -4.81 -0.09 12.61
CA ILE A 598 -4.37 0.58 11.39
C ILE A 598 -3.04 -0.02 10.95
N THR A 599 -2.89 -0.23 9.66
CA THR A 599 -1.67 -0.76 9.05
C THR A 599 -0.60 0.32 8.90
N ASP A 600 0.66 -0.07 8.66
CA ASP A 600 1.76 0.87 8.39
C ASP A 600 1.50 1.76 7.16
N LYS A 601 0.56 1.38 6.28
CA LYS A 601 0.07 2.18 5.14
C LYS A 601 -1.00 3.20 5.53
N GLY A 602 -1.43 3.22 6.79
CA GLY A 602 -2.53 4.06 7.24
C GLY A 602 -3.93 3.53 6.89
N THR A 603 -4.07 2.27 6.46
CA THR A 603 -5.37 1.64 6.17
C THR A 603 -5.93 0.94 7.40
N LEU A 604 -7.24 1.05 7.61
CA LEU A 604 -7.95 0.40 8.71
C LEU A 604 -7.92 -1.13 8.55
N ASN A 605 -7.75 -1.85 9.66
CA ASN A 605 -7.89 -3.30 9.76
C ASN A 605 -9.18 -3.64 10.52
N PRO A 606 -10.31 -3.91 9.84
CA PRO A 606 -11.59 -4.16 10.48
C PRO A 606 -11.56 -5.32 11.46
N ALA A 607 -10.89 -6.41 11.13
CA ALA A 607 -10.81 -7.60 11.99
C ALA A 607 -10.10 -7.30 13.32
N ALA A 608 -9.01 -6.51 13.27
CA ALA A 608 -8.31 -6.09 14.48
C ALA A 608 -9.16 -5.14 15.33
N VAL A 609 -9.88 -4.20 14.73
CA VAL A 609 -10.80 -3.30 15.45
C VAL A 609 -11.88 -4.09 16.18
N LEU A 610 -12.54 -5.03 15.51
CA LEU A 610 -13.60 -5.87 16.12
C LEU A 610 -13.04 -6.73 17.27
N LYS A 611 -11.83 -7.28 17.10
CA LYS A 611 -11.15 -8.08 18.11
C LYS A 611 -10.76 -7.27 19.35
N ASN A 612 -10.23 -6.05 19.14
CA ASN A 612 -9.67 -5.22 20.22
C ASN A 612 -10.71 -4.38 20.94
N ARG A 613 -11.92 -4.22 20.35
CA ARG A 613 -13.00 -3.38 20.91
C ARG A 613 -14.27 -4.20 21.18
N PRO A 614 -14.20 -5.34 21.89
CA PRO A 614 -15.36 -6.20 22.14
C PRO A 614 -16.47 -5.48 22.91
N ALA A 615 -16.14 -4.62 23.86
CA ALA A 615 -17.12 -3.83 24.61
C ALA A 615 -17.91 -2.86 23.71
N ALA A 616 -17.27 -2.24 22.71
CA ALA A 616 -17.95 -1.40 21.74
C ALA A 616 -18.89 -2.22 20.83
N LEU A 617 -18.46 -3.42 20.46
CA LEU A 617 -19.27 -4.35 19.66
C LEU A 617 -20.48 -4.87 20.45
N GLU A 618 -20.31 -5.26 21.71
CA GLU A 618 -21.41 -5.67 22.61
C GLU A 618 -22.40 -4.53 22.79
N ARG A 619 -21.92 -3.32 23.05
CA ARG A 619 -22.75 -2.13 23.23
C ARG A 619 -23.59 -1.81 22.00
N LEU A 620 -23.03 -2.00 20.80
CA LEU A 620 -23.70 -1.78 19.52
C LEU A 620 -24.95 -2.66 19.32
N TYR A 621 -24.95 -3.87 19.90
CA TYR A 621 -26.04 -4.85 19.80
C TYR A 621 -26.83 -5.03 21.09
N GLN A 622 -26.56 -4.24 22.12
CA GLN A 622 -27.27 -4.33 23.40
C GLN A 622 -28.77 -3.97 23.25
N GLU A 623 -29.62 -4.68 23.99
CA GLU A 623 -31.05 -4.40 24.07
C GLU A 623 -31.46 -4.13 25.54
N PRO A 624 -32.20 -3.05 25.85
CA PRO A 624 -32.54 -1.96 24.92
C PRO A 624 -31.32 -1.22 24.44
N SER A 625 -31.44 -0.54 23.26
CA SER A 625 -30.32 0.22 22.69
C SER A 625 -29.87 1.32 23.64
N PRO A 626 -28.55 1.41 23.95
CA PRO A 626 -28.01 2.49 24.76
C PRO A 626 -28.15 3.86 24.09
N ASP A 627 -28.25 4.94 24.89
CA ASP A 627 -28.43 6.33 24.39
C ASP A 627 -27.28 6.82 23.50
N ASP A 628 -26.07 6.26 23.64
CA ASP A 628 -24.92 6.62 22.82
C ASP A 628 -24.84 5.87 21.48
N VAL A 629 -25.68 4.87 21.27
CA VAL A 629 -25.85 4.19 19.98
C VAL A 629 -26.84 4.96 19.13
N LEU A 630 -26.43 5.35 17.93
CA LEU A 630 -27.29 5.96 16.92
C LEU A 630 -28.14 4.86 16.28
N CYS A 631 -29.45 5.06 16.23
CA CYS A 631 -30.39 4.09 15.68
C CYS A 631 -31.18 4.69 14.53
N VAL A 632 -31.44 3.89 13.52
CA VAL A 632 -32.26 4.26 12.37
C VAL A 632 -33.46 3.31 12.30
N ASP A 633 -34.64 3.87 12.16
CA ASP A 633 -35.85 3.08 11.91
C ASP A 633 -35.78 2.43 10.53
N LYS A 634 -36.36 1.22 10.42
CA LYS A 634 -36.46 0.57 9.11
C LYS A 634 -37.14 1.50 8.12
N PRO A 635 -36.55 1.71 6.92
CA PRO A 635 -37.25 2.44 5.88
C PRO A 635 -38.60 1.78 5.65
N SER A 636 -39.68 2.57 5.77
CA SER A 636 -41.00 2.09 5.42
C SER A 636 -41.00 1.68 3.94
N LYS A 637 -41.42 0.47 3.65
CA LYS A 637 -41.72 0.07 2.26
C LYS A 637 -42.97 0.86 1.84
N GLU A 638 -42.79 1.96 1.13
CA GLU A 638 -43.84 2.54 0.29
C GLU A 638 -43.94 1.77 -1.03
#